data_906453b33b6c102c555d213f026795be
#
_entry.id   906453b33b6c102c555d213f026795be
#
_cell.length_a   1.000
_cell.length_b   1.000
_cell.length_c   1.000
_cell.angle_alpha   90.00
_cell.angle_beta   90.00
_cell.angle_gamma   90.00
#
_symmetry.space_group_name_H-M   'P 1'
#
loop_
_entity.id
_entity.type
_entity.pdbx_description
1 polymer ?
#
loop_
_entity_poly.entity_id
_entity_poly.type
_entity_poly.pdbx_seq_one_letter_code
_entity_poly.pdbx_strand_id
1 'polypeptide(L)'
;MDIEVKPKNWILENRIGYNKKINNTFNRSKYKDTNKKENCKCKSDNCDIDVKTISLFPHQRILRDYIQLDSPYRGILAYHELGSGKSAASIAAAEIFMEKRKIFVLTPASLAKNYENELMKISTLGLNMKKTWTLLKITGDLKSKTLIEKLIEYGINIKYIKKDKQIWLPLYKNDLNDYASVIENDVTYSSLKSDKKKIIDDIILHIIRNKYKFISYNGLTQKMLTEMGKDIFNNSFIIVDEVHNFISRVVNGSKIARTVYNNMMNADNCKLVLLSGTPIINNPYEIASLINLLRGPMEIFKIKLLSSSIDVSEKILKEKINELNINKFIDYIYYNNREISIALLPEGYIKESKSIEIVKYKWEYTKDKLIEIIKSELENIKGLKIGIKKTKELYYALPNNKDDFDKMFIDYKDDEKPVTKNLDLFQRRILGTVSYYRTSGSEFFPELLPIKIQYLNMSNHQLTKYDEVRSKERKIDEAKKFRKNDMDEKSSVYRAYSRMVCNFAFPENLERVYPSDIKNILRKELDIVAEDNINEEIVVNNDYENKLDKVIKELDTNEYLSKENLKNYYSPKYSKMLDDIEESPGSVLIYSQFRMVEGLGIFSKSLNYNDYKEIILIKSENGYKYSDLSVFDEKYDNKRYIVFNSDKEKTNQLIHLFNREFSQLNGELYNSLPDRIKKNKDIQLYGKLVKVMMITQSGAEGISLKNVRRVLIMEYFWNSVRINQVIGRAVRTCSHEQLPLKDRNVQVYSYIMKLTQEQLKKNFTIKTMDKGITTDEYIYNIAKNKEELINSFLKLLKASSFDCVINSEKNKPLESGYKCYNWPINVNNKKLSFTKDINKDNKILEFQKYTKLKKGKGKVVLIKNKKYVELNNKYYDYNSYINSGILLPV
;
A
#
# COMPACT_ATOMS: atom_id res chain seq x y z
N MET A 1 8.90 21.64 -8.83
CA MET A 1 7.72 21.87 -7.93
C MET A 1 8.18 22.56 -6.66
N ASP A 2 7.66 23.77 -6.40
CA ASP A 2 8.19 24.60 -5.29
C ASP A 2 7.63 24.18 -3.93
N ILE A 3 8.48 24.25 -2.91
CA ILE A 3 8.10 24.02 -1.51
C ILE A 3 7.35 25.26 -1.01
N GLU A 4 6.13 25.07 -0.48
CA GLU A 4 5.28 26.18 0.01
C GLU A 4 5.61 26.59 1.45
N VAL A 5 6.03 25.64 2.28
CA VAL A 5 6.34 25.87 3.70
C VAL A 5 7.76 25.42 3.99
N LYS A 6 8.64 26.42 4.29
CA LYS A 6 10.05 26.20 4.66
C LYS A 6 10.25 26.63 6.13
N PRO A 7 10.20 25.71 7.10
CA PRO A 7 10.45 26.04 8.49
C PRO A 7 11.90 26.47 8.70
N LYS A 8 12.13 27.49 9.49
CA LYS A 8 13.48 27.86 9.94
C LYS A 8 14.00 26.88 11.00
N ASN A 9 13.11 26.48 11.91
CA ASN A 9 13.42 25.59 13.03
C ASN A 9 12.52 24.36 12.96
N TRP A 10 13.09 23.22 13.31
CA TRP A 10 12.42 21.93 13.36
C TRP A 10 12.30 21.42 14.79
N ILE A 11 11.44 20.45 15.02
CA ILE A 11 11.29 19.77 16.30
C ILE A 11 11.37 18.26 16.08
N LEU A 12 12.12 17.56 16.93
CA LEU A 12 12.18 16.09 16.83
C LEU A 12 10.89 15.46 17.35
N GLU A 13 10.55 14.30 16.80
CA GLU A 13 9.30 13.60 17.08
C GLU A 13 9.21 13.08 18.53
N ASN A 14 10.37 12.91 19.18
CA ASN A 14 10.44 12.54 20.59
C ASN A 14 10.28 13.72 21.57
N ARG A 15 9.77 14.86 21.11
CA ARG A 15 9.51 16.04 21.95
C ARG A 15 8.02 16.19 22.24
N ILE A 16 7.68 16.56 23.49
CA ILE A 16 6.28 16.76 23.92
C ILE A 16 5.56 17.81 23.08
N GLY A 17 6.24 18.84 22.61
CA GLY A 17 5.65 19.89 21.77
C GLY A 17 5.48 19.54 20.29
N TYR A 18 5.85 18.34 19.86
CA TYR A 18 5.92 17.95 18.45
C TYR A 18 4.61 18.22 17.70
N ASN A 19 3.50 17.61 18.12
CA ASN A 19 2.22 17.75 17.41
C ASN A 19 1.76 19.21 17.28
N LYS A 20 1.92 20.01 18.36
CA LYS A 20 1.57 21.44 18.35
C LYS A 20 2.38 22.22 17.33
N LYS A 21 3.71 22.01 17.31
CA LYS A 21 4.61 22.70 16.38
C LYS A 21 4.30 22.32 14.93
N ILE A 22 4.11 21.03 14.64
CA ILE A 22 3.81 20.53 13.28
C ILE A 22 2.48 21.08 12.78
N ASN A 23 1.42 21.05 13.59
CA ASN A 23 0.11 21.57 13.21
C ASN A 23 0.14 23.08 12.91
N ASN A 24 0.92 23.85 13.67
CA ASN A 24 1.10 25.28 13.42
C ASN A 24 1.95 25.55 12.17
N THR A 25 2.96 24.70 11.93
CA THR A 25 3.90 24.85 10.80
C THR A 25 3.24 24.52 9.48
N PHE A 26 2.52 23.39 9.40
CA PHE A 26 1.90 22.86 8.17
C PHE A 26 0.39 23.05 8.17
N ASN A 27 -0.11 24.15 8.74
CA ASN A 27 -1.53 24.46 8.77
C ASN A 27 -2.12 24.48 7.35
N ARG A 28 -3.27 23.83 7.16
CA ARG A 28 -3.95 23.68 5.88
C ARG A 28 -4.26 25.02 5.19
N SER A 29 -4.47 26.09 5.96
CA SER A 29 -4.72 27.43 5.40
C SER A 29 -3.55 27.95 4.54
N LYS A 30 -2.34 27.41 4.72
CA LYS A 30 -1.17 27.75 3.90
C LYS A 30 -1.19 27.12 2.51
N TYR A 31 -1.99 26.07 2.32
CA TYR A 31 -2.10 25.32 1.07
C TYR A 31 -3.42 25.67 0.40
N LYS A 32 -3.38 26.66 -0.51
CA LYS A 32 -4.58 27.11 -1.24
C LYS A 32 -5.19 25.97 -2.04
N ASP A 33 -6.49 25.75 -1.91
CA ASP A 33 -7.26 24.81 -2.75
C ASP A 33 -7.48 25.49 -4.11
N THR A 34 -6.58 25.30 -5.05
CA THR A 34 -6.64 25.95 -6.36
C THR A 34 -7.66 25.32 -7.31
N ASN A 35 -8.25 24.16 -6.97
CA ASN A 35 -9.08 23.39 -7.91
C ASN A 35 -10.30 22.71 -7.26
N LYS A 36 -11.30 23.50 -6.87
CA LYS A 36 -12.56 22.91 -6.37
C LYS A 36 -13.50 22.36 -7.46
N LYS A 37 -13.31 22.66 -8.75
CA LYS A 37 -14.28 22.31 -9.81
C LYS A 37 -13.74 21.61 -11.06
N GLU A 38 -12.42 21.42 -11.21
CA GLU A 38 -11.83 20.96 -12.49
C GLU A 38 -11.36 19.51 -12.56
N ASN A 39 -11.34 18.78 -11.43
CA ASN A 39 -10.63 17.49 -11.37
C ASN A 39 -11.33 16.31 -12.07
N CYS A 40 -12.59 16.43 -12.45
CA CYS A 40 -13.30 15.40 -13.22
C CYS A 40 -13.74 15.84 -14.62
N LYS A 41 -13.68 17.12 -14.96
CA LYS A 41 -14.23 17.66 -16.22
C LYS A 41 -13.44 17.34 -17.50
N CYS A 42 -12.28 16.74 -17.43
CA CYS A 42 -11.43 16.49 -18.60
C CYS A 42 -11.48 15.05 -19.06
N LYS A 43 -12.63 14.53 -19.48
CA LYS A 43 -12.71 13.19 -20.11
C LYS A 43 -13.90 13.04 -21.07
N SER A 44 -14.30 14.10 -21.78
CA SER A 44 -15.04 13.91 -23.02
C SER A 44 -14.06 13.56 -24.14
N ASP A 45 -14.47 12.71 -25.07
CA ASP A 45 -13.66 12.15 -26.17
C ASP A 45 -12.98 13.19 -27.10
N ASN A 46 -13.18 14.49 -26.86
CA ASN A 46 -12.64 15.64 -27.61
C ASN A 46 -12.01 16.70 -26.69
N CYS A 47 -11.59 16.38 -25.50
CA CYS A 47 -10.73 17.31 -24.79
C CYS A 47 -9.33 17.24 -25.41
N ASP A 48 -9.02 18.16 -26.31
CA ASP A 48 -7.67 18.66 -26.48
C ASP A 48 -7.13 18.91 -25.06
N ILE A 49 -6.08 18.17 -24.70
CA ILE A 49 -5.38 18.36 -23.44
C ILE A 49 -4.73 19.73 -23.51
N ASP A 50 -5.53 20.77 -23.33
CA ASP A 50 -5.03 22.08 -23.01
C ASP A 50 -4.21 21.93 -21.73
N VAL A 51 -2.95 22.24 -21.85
CA VAL A 51 -1.84 22.09 -20.91
C VAL A 51 -2.16 22.76 -19.56
N LYS A 52 -3.13 22.25 -18.81
CA LYS A 52 -3.34 22.65 -17.43
C LYS A 52 -2.43 21.80 -16.56
N THR A 53 -1.43 22.44 -15.99
CA THR A 53 -0.55 21.87 -14.97
C THR A 53 -1.38 21.09 -13.96
N ILE A 54 -1.10 19.78 -13.81
CA ILE A 54 -1.76 18.96 -12.79
C ILE A 54 -1.40 19.57 -11.44
N SER A 55 -2.37 20.18 -10.78
CA SER A 55 -2.17 20.75 -9.45
C SER A 55 -2.27 19.65 -8.40
N LEU A 56 -1.26 19.56 -7.56
CA LEU A 56 -1.25 18.64 -6.43
C LEU A 56 -2.32 19.02 -5.40
N PHE A 57 -2.96 18.01 -4.82
CA PHE A 57 -3.87 18.22 -3.70
C PHE A 57 -3.13 18.70 -2.43
N PRO A 58 -3.80 19.43 -1.53
CA PRO A 58 -3.18 19.92 -0.30
C PRO A 58 -2.46 18.84 0.51
N HIS A 59 -3.04 17.65 0.68
CA HIS A 59 -2.40 16.55 1.43
C HIS A 59 -1.10 16.04 0.77
N GLN A 60 -1.01 16.07 -0.57
CA GLN A 60 0.19 15.70 -1.31
C GLN A 60 1.30 16.74 -1.11
N ARG A 61 0.93 18.04 -1.14
CA ARG A 61 1.86 19.15 -0.92
C ARG A 61 2.36 19.19 0.52
N ILE A 62 1.47 18.93 1.51
CA ILE A 62 1.83 18.83 2.91
C ILE A 62 2.85 17.71 3.15
N LEU A 63 2.65 16.52 2.56
CA LEU A 63 3.58 15.41 2.66
C LEU A 63 4.94 15.77 2.05
N ARG A 64 4.96 16.39 0.86
CA ARG A 64 6.16 16.87 0.18
C ARG A 64 6.95 17.85 1.07
N ASP A 65 6.26 18.86 1.61
CA ASP A 65 6.89 19.92 2.41
C ASP A 65 7.36 19.40 3.78
N TYR A 66 6.72 18.33 4.30
CA TYR A 66 7.15 17.67 5.53
C TYR A 66 8.48 16.92 5.37
N ILE A 67 8.70 16.22 4.26
CA ILE A 67 9.90 15.40 4.02
C ILE A 67 11.03 16.13 3.29
N GLN A 68 10.91 17.43 3.06
CA GLN A 68 11.85 18.23 2.27
C GLN A 68 13.33 18.09 2.67
N LEU A 69 14.24 18.66 1.89
CA LEU A 69 15.70 18.56 2.07
C LEU A 69 16.19 18.97 3.46
N ASP A 70 15.58 20.02 4.03
CA ASP A 70 15.98 20.59 5.33
C ASP A 70 15.21 19.97 6.50
N SER A 71 14.41 18.95 6.25
CA SER A 71 13.68 18.20 7.29
C SER A 71 14.61 17.22 8.01
N PRO A 72 14.57 17.12 9.36
CA PRO A 72 15.35 16.12 10.10
C PRO A 72 14.78 14.71 9.99
N TYR A 73 13.55 14.56 9.48
CA TYR A 73 12.84 13.29 9.46
C TYR A 73 13.36 12.39 8.36
N ARG A 74 13.70 11.14 8.72
CA ARG A 74 14.26 10.16 7.80
C ARG A 74 13.23 9.65 6.80
N GLY A 75 12.01 9.36 7.24
CA GLY A 75 11.02 8.76 6.35
C GLY A 75 9.59 8.95 6.82
N ILE A 76 8.66 8.69 5.91
CA ILE A 76 7.22 8.81 6.11
C ILE A 76 6.46 7.69 5.42
N LEU A 77 5.45 7.14 6.08
CA LEU A 77 4.43 6.28 5.49
C LEU A 77 3.27 7.14 4.99
N ALA A 78 3.03 7.17 3.70
CA ALA A 78 1.80 7.70 3.12
C ALA A 78 0.70 6.62 3.21
N TYR A 79 0.07 6.51 4.39
CA TYR A 79 -1.11 5.68 4.61
C TYR A 79 -2.33 6.42 4.07
N HIS A 80 -2.40 6.56 2.76
CA HIS A 80 -3.50 7.22 2.07
C HIS A 80 -4.41 6.16 1.44
N GLU A 81 -5.72 6.34 1.52
CA GLU A 81 -6.68 5.41 0.92
C GLU A 81 -6.49 5.28 -0.59
N LEU A 82 -7.03 4.21 -1.17
CA LEU A 82 -6.97 3.96 -2.60
C LEU A 82 -7.57 5.16 -3.37
N GLY A 83 -6.92 5.52 -4.48
CA GLY A 83 -7.36 6.65 -5.31
C GLY A 83 -7.00 8.04 -4.80
N SER A 84 -6.29 8.18 -3.67
CA SER A 84 -5.83 9.48 -3.13
C SER A 84 -4.68 10.13 -3.91
N GLY A 85 -4.11 9.44 -4.91
CA GLY A 85 -2.93 9.91 -5.64
C GLY A 85 -1.63 9.77 -4.86
N LYS A 86 -1.42 8.60 -4.21
CA LYS A 86 -0.18 8.28 -3.46
C LYS A 86 1.08 8.44 -4.32
N SER A 87 1.07 7.91 -5.55
CA SER A 87 2.20 8.03 -6.48
C SER A 87 2.49 9.51 -6.78
N ALA A 88 1.46 10.34 -6.98
CA ALA A 88 1.63 11.78 -7.20
C ALA A 88 2.31 12.46 -6.00
N ALA A 89 1.93 12.10 -4.77
CA ALA A 89 2.57 12.64 -3.57
C ALA A 89 4.05 12.25 -3.48
N SER A 90 4.39 10.99 -3.81
CA SER A 90 5.77 10.50 -3.78
C SER A 90 6.63 11.10 -4.89
N ILE A 91 6.08 11.27 -6.09
CA ILE A 91 6.76 11.95 -7.21
C ILE A 91 7.07 13.40 -6.84
N ALA A 92 6.08 14.13 -6.30
CA ALA A 92 6.27 15.51 -5.87
C ALA A 92 7.33 15.65 -4.76
N ALA A 93 7.38 14.69 -3.83
CA ALA A 93 8.42 14.65 -2.80
C ALA A 93 9.80 14.34 -3.41
N ALA A 94 9.90 13.38 -4.35
CA ALA A 94 11.14 12.96 -4.97
C ALA A 94 11.79 14.08 -5.81
N GLU A 95 11.00 14.89 -6.48
CA GLU A 95 11.50 15.96 -7.36
C GLU A 95 12.35 17.02 -6.62
N ILE A 96 12.07 17.25 -5.33
CA ILE A 96 12.90 18.15 -4.50
C ILE A 96 14.33 17.61 -4.37
N PHE A 97 14.52 16.29 -4.45
CA PHE A 97 15.80 15.63 -4.25
C PHE A 97 16.52 15.28 -5.55
N MET A 98 15.86 15.42 -6.69
CA MET A 98 16.29 14.89 -7.99
C MET A 98 17.70 15.38 -8.44
N GLU A 99 18.07 16.61 -8.07
CA GLU A 99 19.40 17.16 -8.39
C GLU A 99 20.48 16.76 -7.38
N LYS A 100 20.10 16.39 -6.15
CA LYS A 100 21.03 16.18 -5.05
C LYS A 100 21.20 14.72 -4.63
N ARG A 101 20.29 13.84 -5.04
CA ARG A 101 20.23 12.44 -4.59
C ARG A 101 19.82 11.51 -5.72
N LYS A 102 20.29 10.25 -5.64
CA LYS A 102 19.75 9.17 -6.47
C LYS A 102 18.32 8.85 -6.01
N ILE A 103 17.41 8.66 -6.96
CA ILE A 103 16.03 8.29 -6.66
C ILE A 103 15.82 6.82 -7.00
N PHE A 104 15.41 6.03 -6.01
CA PHE A 104 15.04 4.62 -6.17
C PHE A 104 13.53 4.46 -6.04
N VAL A 105 12.93 3.69 -6.95
CA VAL A 105 11.52 3.30 -6.90
C VAL A 105 11.45 1.77 -6.79
N LEU A 106 11.12 1.28 -5.60
CA LEU A 106 10.89 -0.13 -5.35
C LEU A 106 9.40 -0.41 -5.51
N THR A 107 9.03 -1.29 -6.44
CA THR A 107 7.63 -1.58 -6.77
C THR A 107 7.46 -3.04 -7.21
N PRO A 108 6.27 -3.65 -7.09
CA PRO A 108 5.98 -4.90 -7.78
C PRO A 108 6.20 -4.77 -9.29
N ALA A 109 6.70 -5.83 -9.94
CA ALA A 109 6.96 -5.81 -11.39
C ALA A 109 5.70 -5.46 -12.21
N SER A 110 4.53 -5.86 -11.75
CA SER A 110 3.23 -5.57 -12.39
C SER A 110 2.88 -4.07 -12.38
N LEU A 111 3.37 -3.30 -11.41
CA LEU A 111 3.03 -1.89 -11.22
C LEU A 111 4.08 -0.90 -11.75
N ALA A 112 5.28 -1.35 -12.10
CA ALA A 112 6.37 -0.49 -12.55
C ALA A 112 5.97 0.38 -13.75
N LYS A 113 5.32 -0.19 -14.77
CA LYS A 113 4.85 0.54 -15.95
C LYS A 113 3.78 1.58 -15.61
N ASN A 114 2.91 1.27 -14.65
CA ASN A 114 1.89 2.23 -14.20
C ASN A 114 2.54 3.43 -13.50
N TYR A 115 3.56 3.18 -12.69
CA TYR A 115 4.30 4.25 -12.02
C TYR A 115 5.08 5.11 -13.04
N GLU A 116 5.72 4.50 -14.04
CA GLU A 116 6.36 5.23 -15.16
C GLU A 116 5.35 6.12 -15.90
N ASN A 117 4.15 5.62 -16.19
CA ASN A 117 3.08 6.40 -16.82
C ASN A 117 2.61 7.58 -15.95
N GLU A 118 2.59 7.42 -14.63
CA GLU A 118 2.29 8.54 -13.72
C GLU A 118 3.43 9.56 -13.69
N LEU A 119 4.69 9.14 -13.72
CA LEU A 119 5.85 10.05 -13.86
C LEU A 119 5.76 10.88 -15.14
N MET A 120 5.39 10.29 -16.26
CA MET A 120 5.17 11.01 -17.52
C MET A 120 4.08 12.07 -17.43
N LYS A 121 3.06 11.87 -16.57
CA LYS A 121 1.94 12.80 -16.41
C LYS A 121 2.17 13.89 -15.36
N ILE A 122 2.93 13.60 -14.30
CA ILE A 122 2.98 14.42 -13.08
C ILE A 122 4.35 15.07 -12.89
N SER A 123 5.46 14.37 -13.23
CA SER A 123 6.81 14.86 -13.00
C SER A 123 7.14 16.07 -13.88
N THR A 124 8.09 16.91 -13.43
CA THR A 124 8.62 18.00 -14.26
C THR A 124 9.27 17.47 -15.52
N LEU A 125 9.87 16.28 -15.46
CA LEU A 125 10.41 15.59 -16.63
C LEU A 125 9.27 15.17 -17.59
N GLY A 126 8.20 14.61 -17.08
CA GLY A 126 7.01 14.24 -17.86
C GLY A 126 6.26 15.46 -18.42
N LEU A 127 6.19 16.55 -17.68
CA LEU A 127 5.56 17.80 -18.12
C LEU A 127 6.30 18.43 -19.33
N ASN A 128 7.55 18.08 -19.58
CA ASN A 128 8.26 18.50 -20.79
C ASN A 128 7.61 17.98 -22.07
N MET A 129 6.79 16.91 -22.01
CA MET A 129 5.97 16.48 -23.15
C MET A 129 5.02 17.57 -23.67
N LYS A 130 4.66 18.53 -22.82
CA LYS A 130 3.75 19.63 -23.13
C LYS A 130 4.47 20.88 -23.61
N LYS A 131 5.82 20.83 -23.65
CA LYS A 131 6.67 21.93 -24.14
C LYS A 131 7.04 21.73 -25.61
N THR A 132 7.72 22.71 -26.15
CA THR A 132 8.23 22.66 -27.51
C THR A 132 9.40 21.69 -27.63
N TRP A 133 9.43 20.99 -28.75
CA TRP A 133 10.46 20.02 -29.11
C TRP A 133 11.15 20.53 -30.42
N THR A 134 12.45 20.32 -30.51
CA THR A 134 13.22 20.62 -31.70
C THR A 134 13.71 19.33 -32.33
N LEU A 135 13.46 19.13 -33.60
CA LEU A 135 14.02 18.06 -34.41
C LEU A 135 15.36 18.48 -35.00
N LEU A 136 16.40 17.76 -34.63
CA LEU A 136 17.76 18.00 -35.16
C LEU A 136 18.21 16.83 -36.00
N LYS A 137 19.03 17.13 -36.99
CA LYS A 137 19.85 16.17 -37.73
C LYS A 137 21.30 16.32 -37.30
N ILE A 138 21.90 15.28 -36.75
CA ILE A 138 23.28 15.28 -36.32
C ILE A 138 24.17 15.23 -37.56
N THR A 139 25.00 16.23 -37.71
CA THR A 139 26.02 16.38 -38.79
C THR A 139 27.41 16.01 -38.29
N GLY A 140 27.63 16.11 -36.96
CA GLY A 140 28.90 15.79 -36.33
C GLY A 140 29.19 14.29 -36.21
N ASP A 141 30.44 13.97 -35.85
CA ASP A 141 30.84 12.60 -35.57
C ASP A 141 30.26 12.13 -34.23
N LEU A 142 29.47 11.06 -34.25
CA LEU A 142 28.89 10.44 -33.09
C LEU A 142 29.91 9.85 -32.10
N LYS A 143 31.19 9.82 -32.46
CA LYS A 143 32.30 9.44 -31.57
C LYS A 143 32.90 10.63 -30.81
N SER A 144 32.52 11.86 -31.16
CA SER A 144 33.01 13.08 -30.49
C SER A 144 32.59 13.08 -29.02
N LYS A 145 33.57 13.15 -28.12
CA LYS A 145 33.35 13.15 -26.67
C LYS A 145 32.47 14.32 -26.23
N THR A 146 32.69 15.49 -26.81
CA THR A 146 31.94 16.73 -26.52
C THR A 146 30.47 16.61 -26.95
N LEU A 147 30.22 16.03 -28.13
CA LEU A 147 28.86 15.78 -28.61
C LEU A 147 28.15 14.77 -27.71
N ILE A 148 28.87 13.69 -27.32
CA ILE A 148 28.36 12.66 -26.42
C ILE A 148 27.94 13.27 -25.07
N GLU A 149 28.81 14.08 -24.47
CA GLU A 149 28.53 14.73 -23.16
C GLU A 149 27.29 15.62 -23.24
N LYS A 150 27.18 16.45 -24.27
CA LYS A 150 26.01 17.31 -24.50
C LYS A 150 24.73 16.52 -24.74
N LEU A 151 24.76 15.43 -25.50
CA LEU A 151 23.59 14.55 -25.68
C LEU A 151 23.17 13.86 -24.40
N ILE A 152 24.14 13.47 -23.57
CA ILE A 152 23.87 12.90 -22.23
C ILE A 152 23.19 13.94 -21.31
N GLU A 153 23.57 15.21 -21.36
CA GLU A 153 22.91 16.29 -20.62
C GLU A 153 21.43 16.43 -20.99
N TYR A 154 21.07 16.23 -22.26
CA TYR A 154 19.67 16.12 -22.70
C TYR A 154 19.03 14.77 -22.40
N GLY A 155 19.75 13.83 -21.79
CA GLY A 155 19.26 12.48 -21.47
C GLY A 155 19.20 11.54 -22.68
N ILE A 156 19.86 11.87 -23.78
CA ILE A 156 19.87 11.05 -24.98
C ILE A 156 21.05 10.07 -24.96
N ASN A 157 20.75 8.79 -25.19
CA ASN A 157 21.78 7.77 -25.34
C ASN A 157 22.05 7.54 -26.84
N ILE A 158 23.31 7.66 -27.25
CA ILE A 158 23.76 7.55 -28.64
C ILE A 158 23.36 6.20 -29.27
N LYS A 159 23.30 5.13 -28.48
CA LYS A 159 22.89 3.80 -28.94
C LYS A 159 21.49 3.77 -29.56
N TYR A 160 20.64 4.74 -29.23
CA TYR A 160 19.28 4.85 -29.75
C TYR A 160 19.15 5.81 -30.95
N ILE A 161 20.25 6.44 -31.37
CA ILE A 161 20.23 7.29 -32.56
C ILE A 161 20.14 6.40 -33.81
N LYS A 162 19.06 6.54 -34.57
CA LYS A 162 18.80 5.76 -35.76
C LYS A 162 19.76 6.13 -36.91
N LYS A 163 19.77 5.33 -37.98
CA LYS A 163 20.61 5.55 -39.15
C LYS A 163 20.40 6.89 -39.83
N ASP A 164 19.19 7.48 -39.70
CA ASP A 164 18.86 8.81 -40.23
C ASP A 164 19.49 9.97 -39.47
N LYS A 165 20.15 9.67 -38.33
CA LYS A 165 20.77 10.63 -37.42
C LYS A 165 19.84 11.75 -36.95
N GLN A 166 18.53 11.54 -36.96
CA GLN A 166 17.54 12.48 -36.45
C GLN A 166 17.25 12.25 -34.99
N ILE A 167 17.18 13.33 -34.21
CA ILE A 167 16.85 13.30 -32.78
C ILE A 167 15.88 14.41 -32.43
N TRP A 168 14.98 14.10 -31.45
CA TRP A 168 14.12 15.09 -30.83
C TRP A 168 14.70 15.52 -29.50
N LEU A 169 14.87 16.85 -29.30
CA LEU A 169 15.35 17.41 -28.03
C LEU A 169 14.29 18.31 -27.39
N PRO A 170 14.02 18.14 -26.09
CA PRO A 170 13.17 19.07 -25.34
C PRO A 170 13.95 20.31 -24.96
N LEU A 171 13.33 21.49 -25.07
CA LEU A 171 13.93 22.76 -24.60
C LEU A 171 15.36 23.03 -25.19
N TYR A 172 15.55 22.82 -26.46
CA TYR A 172 16.83 23.03 -27.14
C TYR A 172 17.36 24.46 -26.96
N LYS A 173 18.65 24.60 -26.62
CA LYS A 173 19.32 25.86 -26.29
C LYS A 173 20.32 26.32 -27.36
N ASN A 174 20.29 25.75 -28.53
CA ASN A 174 21.24 26.02 -29.64
C ASN A 174 22.71 25.66 -29.32
N ASP A 175 22.96 24.88 -28.28
CA ASP A 175 24.30 24.50 -27.82
C ASP A 175 24.92 23.35 -28.62
N LEU A 176 24.16 22.76 -29.54
CA LEU A 176 24.59 21.69 -30.45
C LEU A 176 24.75 22.20 -31.89
N ASN A 177 24.66 23.50 -32.16
CA ASN A 177 24.71 24.06 -33.55
C ASN A 177 25.98 23.67 -34.31
N ASP A 178 27.11 23.45 -33.64
CA ASP A 178 28.37 23.00 -34.27
C ASP A 178 28.31 21.52 -34.69
N TYR A 179 27.35 20.73 -34.19
CA TYR A 179 27.28 19.29 -34.39
C TYR A 179 25.94 18.82 -34.99
N ALA A 180 24.98 19.72 -35.14
CA ALA A 180 23.66 19.37 -35.63
C ALA A 180 22.98 20.55 -36.35
N SER A 181 22.14 20.23 -37.33
CA SER A 181 21.29 21.21 -38.03
C SER A 181 19.83 21.06 -37.59
N VAL A 182 19.14 22.19 -37.38
CA VAL A 182 17.72 22.21 -37.01
C VAL A 182 16.87 21.84 -38.23
N ILE A 183 15.98 20.84 -38.08
CA ILE A 183 15.01 20.49 -39.15
C ILE A 183 13.64 21.13 -38.83
N GLU A 184 13.14 20.95 -37.64
CA GLU A 184 11.88 21.52 -37.15
C GLU A 184 12.14 22.13 -35.78
N ASN A 185 11.68 23.39 -35.53
CA ASN A 185 11.83 24.03 -34.22
C ASN A 185 10.48 24.33 -33.60
N ASP A 186 10.45 24.40 -32.27
CA ASP A 186 9.28 24.78 -31.46
C ASP A 186 7.99 23.98 -31.75
N VAL A 187 8.19 22.70 -32.10
CA VAL A 187 7.06 21.81 -32.38
C VAL A 187 6.41 21.39 -31.06
N THR A 188 5.09 21.64 -30.90
CA THR A 188 4.36 21.20 -29.69
C THR A 188 4.00 19.72 -29.77
N TYR A 189 4.05 19.02 -28.63
CA TYR A 189 3.72 17.59 -28.60
C TYR A 189 2.32 17.28 -29.16
N SER A 190 1.32 18.16 -28.91
CA SER A 190 -0.06 17.97 -29.38
C SER A 190 -0.18 17.97 -30.90
N SER A 191 0.65 18.75 -31.61
CA SER A 191 0.64 18.85 -33.08
C SER A 191 1.25 17.65 -33.79
N LEU A 192 1.95 16.76 -33.08
CA LEU A 192 2.66 15.63 -33.68
C LEU A 192 1.74 14.48 -34.06
N LYS A 193 2.07 13.76 -35.15
CA LYS A 193 1.44 12.50 -35.55
C LYS A 193 1.82 11.39 -34.56
N SER A 194 0.99 10.33 -34.50
CA SER A 194 1.14 9.20 -33.56
C SER A 194 2.52 8.57 -33.53
N ASP A 195 3.16 8.42 -34.71
CA ASP A 195 4.48 7.79 -34.80
C ASP A 195 5.60 8.66 -34.20
N LYS A 196 5.53 9.98 -34.43
CA LYS A 196 6.47 10.94 -33.83
C LYS A 196 6.24 11.06 -32.32
N LYS A 197 4.98 11.03 -31.85
CA LYS A 197 4.63 10.97 -30.41
C LYS A 197 5.27 9.79 -29.73
N LYS A 198 5.19 8.60 -30.33
CA LYS A 198 5.80 7.39 -29.77
C LYS A 198 7.32 7.52 -29.60
N ILE A 199 8.01 8.13 -30.55
CA ILE A 199 9.47 8.36 -30.45
C ILE A 199 9.78 9.29 -29.27
N ILE A 200 9.01 10.37 -29.13
CA ILE A 200 9.19 11.32 -28.01
C ILE A 200 8.87 10.67 -26.67
N ASP A 201 7.82 9.86 -26.58
CA ASP A 201 7.46 9.10 -25.37
C ASP A 201 8.59 8.16 -24.95
N ASP A 202 9.22 7.46 -25.89
CA ASP A 202 10.38 6.60 -25.62
C ASP A 202 11.58 7.40 -25.10
N ILE A 203 11.84 8.60 -25.65
CA ILE A 203 12.90 9.50 -25.17
C ILE A 203 12.59 9.94 -23.74
N ILE A 204 11.38 10.38 -23.44
CA ILE A 204 10.98 10.81 -22.09
C ILE A 204 11.10 9.65 -21.09
N LEU A 205 10.66 8.45 -21.47
CA LEU A 205 10.81 7.26 -20.63
C LEU A 205 12.30 6.96 -20.35
N HIS A 206 13.16 7.13 -21.34
CA HIS A 206 14.59 6.97 -21.14
C HIS A 206 15.18 8.00 -20.16
N ILE A 207 14.80 9.26 -20.28
CA ILE A 207 15.19 10.34 -19.34
C ILE A 207 14.71 10.01 -17.93
N ILE A 208 13.44 9.59 -17.78
CA ILE A 208 12.85 9.18 -16.49
C ILE A 208 13.67 8.04 -15.87
N ARG A 209 13.97 6.97 -16.64
CA ARG A 209 14.74 5.82 -16.17
C ARG A 209 16.18 6.13 -15.80
N ASN A 210 16.76 7.17 -16.35
CA ASN A 210 18.08 7.65 -15.95
C ASN A 210 18.07 8.35 -14.59
N LYS A 211 17.00 9.10 -14.28
CA LYS A 211 16.84 9.81 -13.00
C LYS A 211 16.24 8.92 -11.91
N TYR A 212 15.29 8.07 -12.27
CA TYR A 212 14.59 7.15 -11.37
C TYR A 212 15.07 5.72 -11.61
N LYS A 213 15.70 5.12 -10.61
CA LYS A 213 16.15 3.71 -10.67
C LYS A 213 15.05 2.79 -10.17
N PHE A 214 14.43 2.06 -11.08
CA PHE A 214 13.37 1.10 -10.75
C PHE A 214 13.97 -0.23 -10.28
N ILE A 215 13.47 -0.73 -9.16
CA ILE A 215 13.81 -2.04 -8.59
C ILE A 215 12.51 -2.80 -8.36
N SER A 216 12.33 -3.92 -9.07
CA SER A 216 11.25 -4.83 -8.77
C SER A 216 11.65 -5.75 -7.62
N TYR A 217 11.08 -5.54 -6.43
CA TYR A 217 11.42 -6.37 -5.26
C TYR A 217 10.91 -7.82 -5.36
N ASN A 218 10.03 -8.13 -6.33
CA ASN A 218 9.59 -9.49 -6.64
C ASN A 218 10.54 -10.21 -7.61
N GLY A 219 11.30 -9.46 -8.40
CA GLY A 219 12.22 -9.99 -9.42
C GLY A 219 13.70 -9.94 -9.05
N LEU A 220 14.03 -9.52 -7.82
CA LEU A 220 15.43 -9.47 -7.37
C LEU A 220 16.00 -10.87 -7.16
N THR A 221 17.21 -11.07 -7.69
CA THR A 221 18.02 -12.28 -7.44
C THR A 221 19.21 -11.98 -6.53
N GLN A 222 19.78 -13.01 -5.92
CA GLN A 222 20.97 -12.85 -5.08
C GLN A 222 22.16 -12.27 -5.86
N LYS A 223 22.31 -12.63 -7.14
CA LYS A 223 23.34 -12.08 -8.03
C LYS A 223 23.18 -10.56 -8.20
N MET A 224 21.96 -10.10 -8.52
CA MET A 224 21.68 -8.67 -8.67
C MET A 224 21.98 -7.90 -7.38
N LEU A 225 21.64 -8.45 -6.20
CA LEU A 225 21.95 -7.81 -4.91
C LEU A 225 23.45 -7.68 -4.66
N THR A 226 24.23 -8.69 -5.05
CA THR A 226 25.69 -8.66 -4.92
C THR A 226 26.29 -7.59 -5.83
N GLU A 227 25.80 -7.50 -7.07
CA GLU A 227 26.22 -6.47 -8.04
C GLU A 227 25.84 -5.05 -7.60
N MET A 228 24.70 -4.89 -6.95
CA MET A 228 24.24 -3.59 -6.43
C MET A 228 25.08 -3.07 -5.26
N GLY A 229 25.66 -3.96 -4.46
CA GLY A 229 26.43 -3.62 -3.26
C GLY A 229 25.56 -3.23 -2.06
N LYS A 230 26.20 -3.23 -0.86
CA LYS A 230 25.49 -2.94 0.41
C LYS A 230 25.10 -1.47 0.56
N ASP A 231 25.89 -0.56 0.02
CA ASP A 231 25.79 0.89 0.21
C ASP A 231 25.00 1.60 -0.90
N ILE A 232 24.29 0.84 -1.74
CA ILE A 232 23.59 1.38 -2.90
C ILE A 232 22.58 2.49 -2.54
N PHE A 233 22.00 2.42 -1.35
CA PHE A 233 20.98 3.36 -0.87
C PHE A 233 21.55 4.58 -0.13
N ASN A 234 22.87 4.67 0.05
CA ASN A 234 23.49 5.85 0.64
C ASN A 234 23.25 7.09 -0.23
N ASN A 235 23.01 8.24 0.40
CA ASN A 235 22.73 9.52 -0.25
C ASN A 235 21.58 9.45 -1.27
N SER A 236 20.51 8.70 -0.95
CA SER A 236 19.40 8.45 -1.85
C SER A 236 18.04 8.93 -1.32
N PHE A 237 17.09 9.04 -2.24
CA PHE A 237 15.66 9.15 -1.94
C PHE A 237 14.97 7.87 -2.41
N ILE A 238 14.32 7.18 -1.50
CA ILE A 238 13.76 5.85 -1.75
C ILE A 238 12.23 5.91 -1.65
N ILE A 239 11.57 5.48 -2.71
CA ILE A 239 10.13 5.27 -2.75
C ILE A 239 9.88 3.76 -2.74
N VAL A 240 9.01 3.28 -1.87
CA VAL A 240 8.54 1.88 -1.90
C VAL A 240 7.04 1.89 -2.10
N ASP A 241 6.61 1.50 -3.28
CA ASP A 241 5.19 1.40 -3.62
C ASP A 241 4.63 0.05 -3.18
N GLU A 242 3.36 0.06 -2.71
CA GLU A 242 2.70 -1.09 -2.07
C GLU A 242 3.62 -1.78 -1.04
N VAL A 243 4.17 -0.95 -0.15
CA VAL A 243 5.21 -1.36 0.83
C VAL A 243 4.78 -2.53 1.71
N HIS A 244 3.49 -2.72 1.93
CA HIS A 244 2.95 -3.85 2.69
C HIS A 244 3.36 -5.21 2.09
N ASN A 245 3.44 -5.34 0.76
CA ASN A 245 3.92 -6.55 0.11
C ASN A 245 5.41 -6.80 0.39
N PHE A 246 6.22 -5.75 0.34
CA PHE A 246 7.63 -5.85 0.67
C PHE A 246 7.87 -6.23 2.14
N ILE A 247 7.21 -5.56 3.08
CA ILE A 247 7.36 -5.82 4.52
C ILE A 247 6.84 -7.21 4.89
N SER A 248 5.73 -7.65 4.31
CA SER A 248 5.22 -9.01 4.53
C SER A 248 6.25 -10.07 4.14
N ARG A 249 6.99 -9.88 3.03
CA ARG A 249 8.09 -10.79 2.63
C ARG A 249 9.27 -10.76 3.61
N VAL A 250 9.62 -9.58 4.12
CA VAL A 250 10.67 -9.43 5.16
C VAL A 250 10.31 -10.22 6.41
N VAL A 251 9.09 -10.07 6.90
CA VAL A 251 8.58 -10.73 8.11
C VAL A 251 8.45 -12.24 7.89
N ASN A 252 7.99 -12.66 6.71
CA ASN A 252 7.82 -14.08 6.37
C ASN A 252 9.12 -14.81 6.02
N GLY A 253 10.28 -14.17 6.09
CA GLY A 253 11.58 -14.85 6.07
C GLY A 253 12.29 -14.86 4.72
N SER A 254 11.83 -14.12 3.70
CA SER A 254 12.55 -14.00 2.44
C SER A 254 13.96 -13.42 2.65
N LYS A 255 15.00 -14.18 2.33
CA LYS A 255 16.41 -13.77 2.46
C LYS A 255 16.71 -12.52 1.64
N ILE A 256 16.20 -12.47 0.40
CA ILE A 256 16.39 -11.33 -0.52
C ILE A 256 15.74 -10.08 0.04
N ALA A 257 14.45 -10.15 0.45
CA ALA A 257 13.75 -9.01 1.01
C ALA A 257 14.41 -8.50 2.30
N ARG A 258 14.88 -9.38 3.18
CA ARG A 258 15.64 -9.03 4.39
C ARG A 258 16.96 -8.32 4.06
N THR A 259 17.69 -8.76 3.04
CA THR A 259 18.93 -8.10 2.62
C THR A 259 18.65 -6.68 2.14
N VAL A 260 17.64 -6.48 1.28
CA VAL A 260 17.23 -5.14 0.81
C VAL A 260 16.79 -4.26 1.98
N TYR A 261 15.98 -4.81 2.89
CA TYR A 261 15.54 -4.12 4.10
C TYR A 261 16.72 -3.65 4.96
N ASN A 262 17.70 -4.52 5.20
CA ASN A 262 18.88 -4.19 6.00
C ASN A 262 19.77 -3.15 5.30
N ASN A 263 19.93 -3.23 3.98
CA ASN A 263 20.66 -2.21 3.21
C ASN A 263 19.97 -0.84 3.32
N MET A 264 18.63 -0.79 3.22
CA MET A 264 17.87 0.46 3.44
C MET A 264 17.95 0.93 4.89
N MET A 265 17.88 0.02 5.89
CA MET A 265 17.95 0.33 7.31
C MET A 265 19.28 1.02 7.66
N ASN A 266 20.38 0.50 7.14
CA ASN A 266 21.73 0.97 7.42
C ASN A 266 22.21 2.10 6.49
N ALA A 267 21.42 2.50 5.51
CA ALA A 267 21.80 3.53 4.55
C ALA A 267 21.97 4.90 5.22
N ASP A 268 23.12 5.51 4.98
CA ASP A 268 23.45 6.86 5.44
C ASP A 268 22.79 7.93 4.57
N ASN A 269 22.38 9.03 5.20
CA ASN A 269 21.80 10.20 4.53
C ASN A 269 20.72 9.85 3.50
N CYS A 270 19.87 8.86 3.79
CA CYS A 270 18.76 8.51 2.93
C CYS A 270 17.42 9.08 3.43
N LYS A 271 16.49 9.29 2.51
CA LYS A 271 15.09 9.64 2.78
C LYS A 271 14.18 8.58 2.21
N LEU A 272 13.10 8.24 2.93
CA LEU A 272 12.16 7.20 2.51
C LEU A 272 10.72 7.72 2.46
N VAL A 273 10.02 7.38 1.38
CA VAL A 273 8.57 7.54 1.28
C VAL A 273 7.97 6.18 0.97
N LEU A 274 7.25 5.64 1.94
CA LEU A 274 6.59 4.34 1.82
C LEU A 274 5.11 4.55 1.51
N LEU A 275 4.59 3.87 0.48
CA LEU A 275 3.22 4.05 0.01
C LEU A 275 2.41 2.79 0.31
N SER A 276 1.28 2.95 0.97
CA SER A 276 0.30 1.86 1.15
C SER A 276 -1.09 2.40 1.46
N GLY A 277 -2.12 1.77 0.88
CA GLY A 277 -3.51 1.91 1.32
C GLY A 277 -3.88 0.97 2.47
N THR A 278 -3.02 -0.04 2.72
CA THR A 278 -3.25 -1.13 3.70
C THR A 278 -1.91 -1.56 4.30
N PRO A 279 -1.36 -0.81 5.26
CA PRO A 279 0.03 -1.00 5.72
C PRO A 279 0.31 -2.31 6.45
N ILE A 280 -0.73 -3.07 6.83
CA ILE A 280 -0.64 -4.39 7.47
C ILE A 280 -1.46 -5.38 6.68
N ILE A 281 -0.88 -6.56 6.39
CA ILE A 281 -1.59 -7.64 5.68
C ILE A 281 -1.94 -8.80 6.61
N ASN A 282 -0.94 -9.39 7.26
CA ASN A 282 -1.07 -10.67 7.93
C ASN A 282 -0.86 -10.61 9.44
N ASN A 283 0.05 -9.75 9.88
CA ASN A 283 0.50 -9.74 11.27
C ASN A 283 0.73 -8.31 11.76
N PRO A 284 0.22 -7.91 12.93
CA PRO A 284 0.49 -6.59 13.52
C PRO A 284 1.98 -6.24 13.64
N TYR A 285 2.87 -7.23 13.81
CA TYR A 285 4.32 -7.02 13.83
C TYR A 285 4.88 -6.42 12.52
N GLU A 286 4.18 -6.53 11.40
CA GLU A 286 4.55 -5.86 10.13
C GLU A 286 4.70 -4.33 10.33
N ILE A 287 3.89 -3.74 11.24
CA ILE A 287 4.02 -2.32 11.61
C ILE A 287 5.39 -2.02 12.21
N ALA A 288 5.89 -2.89 13.10
CA ALA A 288 7.18 -2.65 13.74
C ALA A 288 8.31 -2.59 12.71
N SER A 289 8.34 -3.53 11.78
CA SER A 289 9.32 -3.54 10.69
C SER A 289 9.23 -2.27 9.83
N LEU A 290 8.01 -1.83 9.51
CA LEU A 290 7.75 -0.63 8.72
C LEU A 290 8.20 0.65 9.44
N ILE A 291 7.80 0.84 10.70
CA ILE A 291 8.14 2.03 11.50
C ILE A 291 9.66 2.08 11.79
N ASN A 292 10.27 0.92 12.08
CA ASN A 292 11.71 0.85 12.30
C ASN A 292 12.49 1.26 11.06
N LEU A 293 12.04 0.87 9.86
CA LEU A 293 12.66 1.30 8.60
C LEU A 293 12.58 2.83 8.42
N LEU A 294 11.43 3.43 8.72
CA LEU A 294 11.20 4.88 8.60
C LEU A 294 12.01 5.68 9.61
N ARG A 295 12.15 5.18 10.83
CA ARG A 295 12.91 5.84 11.91
C ARG A 295 14.42 5.64 11.77
N GLY A 296 14.82 4.49 11.24
CA GLY A 296 16.20 4.01 11.23
C GLY A 296 16.67 3.57 12.62
N PRO A 297 17.91 3.04 12.70
CA PRO A 297 18.50 2.63 13.97
C PRO A 297 18.80 3.86 14.84
N MET A 298 18.42 3.78 16.10
CA MET A 298 18.66 4.83 17.10
C MET A 298 19.90 4.48 17.91
N GLU A 299 20.96 5.24 17.72
CA GLU A 299 22.26 4.98 18.32
C GLU A 299 22.34 5.58 19.73
N ILE A 300 22.83 4.79 20.68
CA ILE A 300 23.22 5.21 22.03
C ILE A 300 24.66 4.83 22.28
N PHE A 301 25.46 5.79 22.66
CA PHE A 301 26.85 5.58 23.08
C PHE A 301 26.89 5.47 24.60
N LYS A 302 27.49 4.42 25.10
CA LYS A 302 27.64 4.14 26.53
C LYS A 302 29.08 4.28 26.96
N ILE A 303 29.29 5.02 28.03
CA ILE A 303 30.60 5.29 28.64
C ILE A 303 30.52 4.87 30.11
N LYS A 304 31.41 3.97 30.55
CA LYS A 304 31.48 3.55 31.95
C LYS A 304 32.22 4.57 32.81
N LEU A 305 31.68 4.84 33.98
CA LEU A 305 32.33 5.61 35.01
C LEU A 305 33.14 4.63 35.93
N LEU A 306 34.48 4.80 36.00
CA LEU A 306 35.34 3.93 36.78
C LEU A 306 35.30 4.32 38.27
N SER A 307 35.43 5.60 38.56
CA SER A 307 35.36 6.13 39.90
C SER A 307 34.86 7.57 39.90
N SER A 308 34.34 8.03 41.01
CA SER A 308 33.90 9.38 41.20
C SER A 308 34.17 9.79 42.67
N SER A 309 34.80 10.92 42.87
CA SER A 309 34.93 11.59 44.18
C SER A 309 33.77 12.58 44.44
N ILE A 310 32.88 12.72 43.49
CA ILE A 310 31.65 13.55 43.61
C ILE A 310 30.42 12.65 43.53
N ASP A 311 29.33 13.11 44.18
CA ASP A 311 28.05 12.43 44.00
C ASP A 311 27.51 12.71 42.60
N VAL A 312 27.55 11.67 41.76
CA VAL A 312 27.19 11.77 40.35
C VAL A 312 25.73 11.40 40.17
N SER A 313 24.92 12.42 39.93
CA SER A 313 23.52 12.21 39.49
C SER A 313 23.34 12.64 38.02
N GLU A 314 22.25 12.17 37.39
CA GLU A 314 21.88 12.59 36.04
C GLU A 314 21.73 14.12 35.95
N LYS A 315 21.26 14.78 37.04
CA LYS A 315 21.08 16.20 37.10
C LYS A 315 22.42 16.95 37.06
N ILE A 316 23.38 16.52 37.87
CA ILE A 316 24.72 17.11 37.91
C ILE A 316 25.45 16.97 36.59
N LEU A 317 25.38 15.78 35.98
CA LEU A 317 25.96 15.53 34.65
C LEU A 317 25.34 16.45 33.59
N LYS A 318 24.01 16.63 33.61
CA LYS A 318 23.31 17.51 32.65
C LYS A 318 23.72 18.97 32.88
N GLU A 319 23.84 19.44 34.13
CA GLU A 319 24.28 20.79 34.43
C GLU A 319 25.69 21.03 33.91
N LYS A 320 26.62 20.09 34.16
CA LYS A 320 27.99 20.22 33.70
C LYS A 320 28.13 20.19 32.18
N ILE A 321 27.39 19.31 31.51
CA ILE A 321 27.39 19.21 30.05
C ILE A 321 26.73 20.43 29.40
N ASN A 322 25.74 21.05 30.06
CA ASN A 322 25.13 22.29 29.56
C ASN A 322 26.12 23.49 29.56
N GLU A 323 27.14 23.46 30.39
CA GLU A 323 28.21 24.44 30.39
C GLU A 323 29.18 24.30 29.21
N LEU A 324 29.17 23.11 28.54
CA LEU A 324 30.07 22.82 27.45
C LEU A 324 29.45 23.15 26.07
N ASN A 325 30.26 23.69 25.17
CA ASN A 325 29.81 24.00 23.78
C ASN A 325 29.30 22.80 22.98
N ILE A 326 29.62 21.59 23.43
CA ILE A 326 29.19 20.31 22.79
C ILE A 326 27.72 19.96 23.04
N ASN A 327 27.09 20.60 24.05
CA ASN A 327 25.68 20.32 24.38
C ASN A 327 24.73 20.51 23.16
N LYS A 328 25.09 21.45 22.27
CA LYS A 328 24.29 21.69 21.04
C LYS A 328 24.12 20.47 20.12
N PHE A 329 25.00 19.47 20.21
CA PHE A 329 24.95 18.24 19.41
C PHE A 329 24.23 17.07 20.11
N ILE A 330 23.99 17.18 21.43
CA ILE A 330 23.48 16.08 22.25
C ILE A 330 21.96 16.11 22.29
N ASP A 331 21.32 15.03 21.83
CA ASP A 331 19.87 14.86 21.96
C ASP A 331 19.47 14.53 23.40
N TYR A 332 20.17 13.57 24.02
CA TYR A 332 19.74 12.96 25.27
C TYR A 332 20.92 12.39 26.05
N ILE A 333 20.89 12.58 27.38
CA ILE A 333 21.84 11.97 28.32
C ILE A 333 21.04 11.27 29.40
N TYR A 334 21.53 10.12 29.79
CA TYR A 334 21.01 9.32 30.89
C TYR A 334 22.16 8.70 31.66
N TYR A 335 22.05 8.70 32.99
CA TYR A 335 23.00 8.08 33.89
C TYR A 335 22.31 7.03 34.76
N ASN A 336 22.83 5.86 34.81
CA ASN A 336 22.40 4.77 35.68
C ASN A 336 23.53 3.79 35.90
N ASN A 337 23.66 3.24 37.13
CA ASN A 337 24.61 2.18 37.47
C ASN A 337 26.03 2.44 36.96
N ARG A 338 26.57 3.61 37.19
CA ARG A 338 27.90 4.03 36.71
C ARG A 338 28.08 3.97 35.17
N GLU A 339 27.00 4.06 34.43
CA GLU A 339 27.04 4.14 32.98
C GLU A 339 26.38 5.42 32.49
N ILE A 340 27.10 6.19 31.67
CA ILE A 340 26.62 7.40 31.00
C ILE A 340 26.18 6.97 29.59
N SER A 341 24.92 7.14 29.28
CA SER A 341 24.33 6.88 27.97
C SER A 341 24.06 8.19 27.24
N ILE A 342 24.64 8.38 26.07
CA ILE A 342 24.57 9.60 25.28
C ILE A 342 23.97 9.29 23.90
N ALA A 343 23.01 10.09 23.49
CA ALA A 343 22.50 10.08 22.12
C ALA A 343 22.75 11.43 21.46
N LEU A 344 23.19 11.41 20.21
CA LEU A 344 23.39 12.63 19.42
C LEU A 344 22.10 12.98 18.64
N LEU A 345 22.00 14.25 18.26
CA LEU A 345 21.02 14.73 17.31
C LEU A 345 21.24 14.09 15.92
N PRO A 346 20.26 14.13 15.04
CA PRO A 346 20.48 13.78 13.64
C PRO A 346 21.63 14.58 13.05
N GLU A 347 22.45 13.94 12.24
CA GLU A 347 23.56 14.58 11.56
C GLU A 347 23.09 15.78 10.73
N GLY A 348 23.81 16.90 10.80
CA GLY A 348 23.43 18.13 10.13
C GLY A 348 22.47 19.03 10.90
N TYR A 349 22.27 18.78 12.22
CA TYR A 349 21.41 19.61 13.09
C TYR A 349 22.06 19.88 14.45
N ILE A 350 21.73 21.03 15.01
CA ILE A 350 22.10 21.42 16.39
C ILE A 350 20.88 21.96 17.14
N LYS A 351 20.93 21.93 18.47
CA LYS A 351 19.96 22.66 19.32
C LYS A 351 20.10 24.15 19.16
N GLU A 352 18.98 24.83 19.06
CA GLU A 352 18.94 26.27 19.25
C GLU A 352 19.03 26.62 20.75
N SER A 353 19.75 27.69 21.07
CA SER A 353 19.99 28.08 22.46
C SER A 353 18.67 28.23 23.22
N LYS A 354 18.55 27.58 24.39
CA LYS A 354 17.36 27.54 25.27
C LYS A 354 16.07 26.97 24.67
N SER A 355 16.08 26.41 23.43
CA SER A 355 14.93 25.83 22.75
C SER A 355 14.99 24.29 22.73
N ILE A 356 13.82 23.63 22.58
CA ILE A 356 13.69 22.21 22.24
C ILE A 356 13.77 21.98 20.73
N GLU A 357 13.83 23.06 19.97
CA GLU A 357 13.89 23.09 18.52
C GLU A 357 15.34 22.91 18.05
N ILE A 358 15.47 22.43 16.82
CA ILE A 358 16.74 22.20 16.16
C ILE A 358 16.80 22.99 14.86
N VAL A 359 18.00 23.40 14.51
CA VAL A 359 18.29 24.13 13.26
C VAL A 359 19.32 23.35 12.45
N LYS A 360 19.26 23.52 11.14
CA LYS A 360 20.25 22.92 10.24
C LYS A 360 21.62 23.54 10.46
N TYR A 361 22.64 22.70 10.56
CA TYR A 361 24.01 23.10 10.80
C TYR A 361 24.98 22.08 10.19
N LYS A 362 25.98 22.52 9.47
CA LYS A 362 27.01 21.61 8.93
C LYS A 362 27.93 21.16 10.05
N TRP A 363 27.91 19.88 10.40
CA TRP A 363 28.85 19.32 11.36
C TRP A 363 30.27 19.30 10.80
N GLU A 364 31.22 19.71 11.63
CA GLU A 364 32.64 19.67 11.32
C GLU A 364 33.27 18.31 11.62
N TYR A 365 32.60 17.54 12.47
CA TYR A 365 33.07 16.26 12.98
C TYR A 365 32.07 15.14 12.68
N THR A 366 32.59 13.92 12.51
CA THR A 366 31.77 12.70 12.48
C THR A 366 31.17 12.41 13.85
N LYS A 367 30.11 11.60 13.93
CA LYS A 367 29.50 11.18 15.18
C LYS A 367 30.50 10.55 16.15
N ASP A 368 31.38 9.68 15.66
CA ASP A 368 32.40 9.02 16.50
C ASP A 368 33.40 10.00 17.07
N LYS A 369 33.83 10.97 16.27
CA LYS A 369 34.73 12.04 16.73
C LYS A 369 34.07 12.97 17.76
N LEU A 370 32.78 13.30 17.56
CA LEU A 370 32.01 14.08 18.56
C LEU A 370 31.90 13.32 19.89
N ILE A 371 31.69 12.03 19.88
CA ILE A 371 31.64 11.21 21.11
C ILE A 371 33.01 11.15 21.80
N GLU A 372 34.11 11.13 21.05
CA GLU A 372 35.46 11.23 21.64
C GLU A 372 35.69 12.57 22.30
N ILE A 373 35.28 13.68 21.65
CA ILE A 373 35.35 15.00 22.21
C ILE A 373 34.51 15.10 23.50
N ILE A 374 33.26 14.59 23.45
CA ILE A 374 32.38 14.54 24.62
C ILE A 374 33.03 13.75 25.75
N LYS A 375 33.64 12.62 25.44
CA LYS A 375 34.34 11.79 26.43
C LYS A 375 35.50 12.57 27.06
N SER A 376 36.36 13.20 26.27
CA SER A 376 37.48 14.03 26.74
C SER A 376 37.01 15.17 27.63
N GLU A 377 35.94 15.87 27.24
CA GLU A 377 35.36 16.95 28.05
C GLU A 377 34.78 16.46 29.41
N LEU A 378 34.18 15.24 29.39
CA LEU A 378 33.73 14.63 30.65
C LEU A 378 34.90 14.23 31.58
N GLU A 379 36.03 13.81 31.00
CA GLU A 379 37.27 13.48 31.74
C GLU A 379 37.85 14.74 32.43
N ASN A 380 37.67 15.91 31.83
CA ASN A 380 38.08 17.20 32.41
C ASN A 380 37.24 17.65 33.61
N ILE A 381 36.08 17.01 33.85
CA ILE A 381 35.27 17.32 35.05
C ILE A 381 35.99 16.80 36.29
N LYS A 382 36.40 17.71 37.16
CA LYS A 382 37.16 17.39 38.38
C LYS A 382 36.36 16.39 39.23
N GLY A 383 37.00 15.22 39.51
CA GLY A 383 36.39 14.17 40.32
C GLY A 383 35.74 13.06 39.54
N LEU A 384 35.70 13.08 38.21
CA LEU A 384 35.21 11.98 37.36
C LEU A 384 36.40 11.19 36.76
N LYS A 385 36.39 9.87 36.88
CA LYS A 385 37.27 8.98 36.13
C LYS A 385 36.45 8.11 35.19
N ILE A 386 36.67 8.23 33.88
CA ILE A 386 35.87 7.59 32.83
C ILE A 386 36.64 6.38 32.25
N GLY A 387 35.96 5.30 31.93
CA GLY A 387 36.54 4.11 31.33
C GLY A 387 36.96 4.36 29.88
N ILE A 388 38.02 3.71 29.47
CA ILE A 388 38.59 3.78 28.12
C ILE A 388 37.58 3.25 27.09
N LYS A 389 36.81 2.22 27.44
CA LYS A 389 35.89 1.54 26.52
C LYS A 389 34.58 2.30 26.37
N LYS A 390 34.30 2.70 25.11
CA LYS A 390 32.96 3.13 24.70
C LYS A 390 32.26 1.95 23.98
N THR A 391 30.99 1.78 24.22
CA THR A 391 30.16 0.83 23.47
C THR A 391 29.05 1.56 22.74
N LYS A 392 28.74 1.11 21.53
CA LYS A 392 27.64 1.63 20.72
C LYS A 392 26.54 0.59 20.70
N GLU A 393 25.35 0.98 21.13
CA GLU A 393 24.17 0.12 21.07
C GLU A 393 23.15 0.71 20.12
N LEU A 394 22.48 -0.20 19.38
CA LEU A 394 21.43 0.16 18.45
C LEU A 394 20.06 -0.21 19.04
N TYR A 395 19.19 0.74 19.04
CA TYR A 395 17.79 0.59 19.45
C TYR A 395 16.83 0.87 18.28
N TYR A 396 15.62 0.40 18.40
CA TYR A 396 14.58 0.57 17.39
C TYR A 396 13.36 1.27 17.99
N ALA A 397 12.55 1.88 17.14
CA ALA A 397 11.33 2.54 17.57
C ALA A 397 10.35 1.55 18.22
N LEU A 398 10.20 0.38 17.63
CA LEU A 398 9.38 -0.75 18.10
C LEU A 398 10.24 -2.02 18.17
N PRO A 399 9.85 -3.05 18.94
CA PRO A 399 10.60 -4.31 18.99
C PRO A 399 10.87 -4.89 17.60
N ASN A 400 12.08 -5.33 17.34
CA ASN A 400 12.53 -5.82 16.03
C ASN A 400 12.35 -7.32 15.82
N ASN A 401 11.72 -8.01 16.75
CA ASN A 401 11.27 -9.39 16.61
C ASN A 401 9.79 -9.51 17.01
N LYS A 402 9.14 -10.55 16.49
CA LYS A 402 7.72 -10.75 16.67
C LYS A 402 7.34 -11.04 18.11
N ASP A 403 8.09 -11.89 18.80
CA ASP A 403 7.73 -12.34 20.15
C ASP A 403 7.76 -11.19 21.17
N ASP A 404 8.77 -10.32 21.08
CA ASP A 404 8.86 -9.14 21.94
C ASP A 404 7.78 -8.09 21.60
N PHE A 405 7.44 -7.96 20.30
CA PHE A 405 6.33 -7.09 19.89
C PHE A 405 5.00 -7.60 20.45
N ASP A 406 4.72 -8.89 20.28
CA ASP A 406 3.48 -9.51 20.75
C ASP A 406 3.40 -9.42 22.28
N LYS A 407 4.46 -9.78 23.02
CA LYS A 407 4.54 -9.61 24.48
C LYS A 407 4.29 -8.19 24.95
N MET A 408 4.73 -7.19 24.21
CA MET A 408 4.63 -5.79 24.59
C MET A 408 3.29 -5.16 24.24
N PHE A 409 2.68 -5.53 23.10
CA PHE A 409 1.53 -4.81 22.55
C PHE A 409 0.26 -5.64 22.37
N ILE A 410 0.32 -6.96 22.54
CA ILE A 410 -0.84 -7.85 22.38
C ILE A 410 -1.02 -8.66 23.66
N ASP A 411 -2.25 -8.75 24.14
CA ASP A 411 -2.67 -9.58 25.25
C ASP A 411 -3.46 -10.77 24.70
N TYR A 412 -2.86 -11.95 24.78
CA TYR A 412 -3.48 -13.22 24.43
C TYR A 412 -4.00 -13.85 25.73
N LYS A 413 -5.28 -13.67 26.03
CA LYS A 413 -5.93 -14.39 27.14
C LYS A 413 -6.43 -15.74 26.64
N ASP A 414 -6.31 -16.76 27.48
CA ASP A 414 -6.83 -18.08 27.19
C ASP A 414 -8.33 -17.98 26.83
N ASP A 415 -8.71 -18.55 25.67
CA ASP A 415 -10.06 -18.57 25.10
C ASP A 415 -10.73 -17.22 24.75
N GLU A 416 -10.06 -16.08 24.93
CA GLU A 416 -10.54 -14.76 24.51
C GLU A 416 -9.86 -14.27 23.24
N LYS A 417 -10.53 -13.35 22.50
CA LYS A 417 -9.92 -12.67 21.36
C LYS A 417 -8.71 -11.84 21.82
N PRO A 418 -7.60 -11.85 21.04
CA PRO A 418 -6.43 -11.04 21.35
C PRO A 418 -6.77 -9.55 21.36
N VAL A 419 -6.29 -8.84 22.39
CA VAL A 419 -6.55 -7.42 22.61
C VAL A 419 -5.25 -6.62 22.62
N THR A 420 -5.27 -5.42 22.10
CA THR A 420 -4.10 -4.52 22.11
C THR A 420 -3.87 -3.94 23.51
N LYS A 421 -2.59 -3.84 23.92
CA LYS A 421 -2.16 -3.22 25.20
C LYS A 421 -1.05 -2.18 24.95
N ASN A 422 -0.71 -1.38 25.98
CA ASN A 422 0.32 -0.35 25.95
C ASN A 422 0.15 0.67 24.78
N LEU A 423 -1.11 1.04 24.49
CA LEU A 423 -1.48 1.86 23.34
C LEU A 423 -0.77 3.21 23.31
N ASP A 424 -0.66 3.88 24.48
CA ASP A 424 0.02 5.19 24.56
C ASP A 424 1.51 5.08 24.23
N LEU A 425 2.19 4.04 24.73
CA LEU A 425 3.59 3.78 24.37
C LEU A 425 3.74 3.57 22.86
N PHE A 426 2.88 2.77 22.27
CA PHE A 426 2.88 2.54 20.83
C PHE A 426 2.72 3.85 20.05
N GLN A 427 1.68 4.64 20.38
CA GLN A 427 1.38 5.89 19.68
C GLN A 427 2.50 6.92 19.78
N ARG A 428 3.12 7.08 20.95
CA ARG A 428 4.26 7.98 21.14
C ARG A 428 5.44 7.65 20.23
N ARG A 429 5.75 6.37 20.11
CA ARG A 429 6.92 5.89 19.37
C ARG A 429 6.77 5.94 17.86
N ILE A 430 5.53 6.00 17.35
CA ILE A 430 5.23 6.12 15.92
C ILE A 430 4.98 7.56 15.46
N LEU A 431 4.97 8.56 16.38
CA LEU A 431 4.76 9.96 16.00
C LEU A 431 5.72 10.40 14.90
N GLY A 432 5.21 11.15 13.93
CA GLY A 432 6.02 11.73 12.86
C GLY A 432 6.39 10.78 11.73
N THR A 433 5.99 9.49 11.81
CA THR A 433 6.30 8.49 10.77
C THR A 433 5.13 8.19 9.83
N VAL A 434 3.93 8.69 10.10
CA VAL A 434 2.71 8.38 9.34
C VAL A 434 2.01 9.67 8.90
N SER A 435 1.60 9.72 7.64
CA SER A 435 0.61 10.65 7.08
C SER A 435 -0.65 9.84 6.77
N TYR A 436 -1.83 10.32 7.18
CA TYR A 436 -3.10 9.66 6.90
C TYR A 436 -4.07 10.59 6.18
N TYR A 437 -4.57 10.14 5.04
CA TYR A 437 -5.58 10.85 4.29
C TYR A 437 -6.67 9.92 3.80
N ARG A 438 -7.93 10.31 4.06
CA ARG A 438 -9.12 9.58 3.62
C ARG A 438 -9.72 10.25 2.39
N THR A 439 -10.04 9.43 1.40
CA THR A 439 -10.70 9.87 0.15
C THR A 439 -12.20 9.63 0.16
N SER A 440 -12.67 8.65 0.92
CA SER A 440 -14.09 8.30 1.02
C SER A 440 -14.93 9.46 1.59
N GLY A 441 -16.09 9.73 1.00
CA GLY A 441 -16.96 10.86 1.37
C GLY A 441 -16.76 12.13 0.53
N SER A 442 -15.90 12.12 -0.50
CA SER A 442 -15.87 13.20 -1.49
C SER A 442 -16.91 12.95 -2.58
N GLU A 443 -17.44 14.02 -3.20
CA GLU A 443 -18.36 13.95 -4.35
C GLU A 443 -17.80 13.16 -5.56
N PHE A 444 -16.49 12.85 -5.52
CA PHE A 444 -15.75 12.17 -6.59
C PHE A 444 -15.66 10.65 -6.42
N PHE A 445 -16.09 10.11 -5.27
CA PHE A 445 -16.07 8.66 -5.00
C PHE A 445 -17.49 8.11 -4.93
N PRO A 446 -17.73 6.89 -5.47
CA PRO A 446 -18.98 6.20 -5.17
C PRO A 446 -19.06 5.82 -3.69
N GLU A 447 -20.23 5.80 -3.14
CA GLU A 447 -20.49 5.31 -1.79
C GLU A 447 -20.29 3.79 -1.73
N LEU A 448 -19.43 3.32 -0.84
CA LEU A 448 -19.29 1.90 -0.55
C LEU A 448 -20.34 1.51 0.49
N LEU A 449 -21.31 0.71 0.09
CA LEU A 449 -22.35 0.19 0.99
C LEU A 449 -21.78 -0.93 1.87
N PRO A 450 -22.33 -1.19 3.07
CA PRO A 450 -21.87 -2.26 3.94
C PRO A 450 -21.80 -3.62 3.23
N ILE A 451 -20.72 -4.37 3.47
CA ILE A 451 -20.55 -5.70 2.88
C ILE A 451 -21.65 -6.64 3.38
N LYS A 452 -22.38 -7.26 2.45
CA LYS A 452 -23.39 -8.28 2.77
C LYS A 452 -22.78 -9.66 2.69
N ILE A 453 -22.75 -10.36 3.82
CA ILE A 453 -22.33 -11.76 3.88
C ILE A 453 -23.55 -12.63 3.60
N GLN A 454 -23.47 -13.40 2.52
CA GLN A 454 -24.51 -14.36 2.10
C GLN A 454 -24.14 -15.74 2.65
N TYR A 455 -24.83 -16.17 3.68
CA TYR A 455 -24.69 -17.52 4.20
C TYR A 455 -25.61 -18.47 3.42
N LEU A 456 -25.06 -19.48 2.77
CA LEU A 456 -25.75 -20.44 1.94
C LEU A 456 -25.58 -21.85 2.47
N ASN A 457 -26.65 -22.62 2.47
CA ASN A 457 -26.58 -24.02 2.90
C ASN A 457 -26.07 -24.90 1.77
N MET A 458 -25.14 -25.82 2.09
CA MET A 458 -24.71 -26.86 1.16
C MET A 458 -25.89 -27.78 0.79
N SER A 459 -25.96 -28.20 -0.47
CA SER A 459 -26.82 -29.33 -0.83
C SER A 459 -26.29 -30.62 -0.19
N ASN A 460 -27.11 -31.65 -0.11
CA ASN A 460 -26.68 -32.97 0.42
C ASN A 460 -25.60 -33.60 -0.49
N HIS A 461 -25.72 -33.45 -1.80
CA HIS A 461 -24.71 -33.91 -2.74
C HIS A 461 -23.38 -33.19 -2.53
N GLN A 462 -23.40 -31.83 -2.45
CA GLN A 462 -22.21 -31.03 -2.19
C GLN A 462 -21.55 -31.40 -0.86
N LEU A 463 -22.34 -31.64 0.20
CA LEU A 463 -21.82 -32.06 1.50
C LEU A 463 -21.08 -33.39 1.43
N THR A 464 -21.64 -34.40 0.72
CA THR A 464 -20.99 -35.70 0.56
C THR A 464 -19.62 -35.54 -0.10
N LYS A 465 -19.56 -34.82 -1.22
CA LYS A 465 -18.29 -34.53 -1.93
C LYS A 465 -17.32 -33.71 -1.07
N TYR A 466 -17.83 -32.76 -0.29
CA TYR A 466 -17.02 -31.96 0.63
C TYR A 466 -16.38 -32.82 1.74
N ASP A 467 -17.13 -33.72 2.36
CA ASP A 467 -16.62 -34.61 3.42
C ASP A 467 -15.55 -35.58 2.91
N GLU A 468 -15.75 -36.15 1.71
CA GLU A 468 -14.75 -36.98 1.02
C GLU A 468 -13.43 -36.24 0.83
N VAL A 469 -13.49 -35.04 0.25
CA VAL A 469 -12.31 -34.21 -0.04
C VAL A 469 -11.63 -33.74 1.24
N ARG A 470 -12.41 -33.28 2.20
CA ARG A 470 -11.89 -32.79 3.47
C ARG A 470 -11.22 -33.89 4.31
N SER A 471 -11.75 -35.12 4.24
CA SER A 471 -11.13 -36.29 4.88
C SER A 471 -9.76 -36.63 4.29
N LYS A 472 -9.60 -36.52 2.97
CA LYS A 472 -8.30 -36.68 2.30
C LYS A 472 -7.31 -35.57 2.72
N GLU A 473 -7.75 -34.29 2.75
CA GLU A 473 -6.90 -33.17 3.19
C GLU A 473 -6.42 -33.33 4.63
N ARG A 474 -7.27 -33.80 5.56
CA ARG A 474 -6.89 -34.03 6.97
C ARG A 474 -5.77 -35.05 7.10
N LYS A 475 -5.85 -36.18 6.37
CA LYS A 475 -4.77 -37.18 6.37
C LYS A 475 -3.43 -36.60 5.92
N ILE A 476 -3.47 -35.71 4.94
CA ILE A 476 -2.27 -35.00 4.45
C ILE A 476 -1.74 -34.01 5.53
N ASP A 477 -2.64 -33.28 6.19
CA ASP A 477 -2.28 -32.32 7.24
C ASP A 477 -1.69 -33.04 8.46
N GLU A 478 -2.25 -34.17 8.88
CA GLU A 478 -1.73 -34.99 9.98
C GLU A 478 -0.34 -35.56 9.67
N ALA A 479 -0.14 -36.08 8.47
CA ALA A 479 1.16 -36.57 8.03
C ALA A 479 2.26 -35.49 8.00
N LYS A 480 1.89 -34.22 7.77
CA LYS A 480 2.81 -33.07 7.82
C LYS A 480 3.13 -32.62 9.25
N LYS A 481 2.16 -32.69 10.20
CA LYS A 481 2.39 -32.36 11.62
C LYS A 481 3.48 -33.23 12.25
N PHE A 482 3.57 -34.49 11.86
CA PHE A 482 4.65 -35.38 12.31
C PHE A 482 6.03 -35.02 11.77
N ARG A 483 6.15 -34.17 10.75
CA ARG A 483 7.41 -33.83 10.09
C ARG A 483 7.96 -32.43 10.42
N LYS A 484 7.14 -31.50 10.92
CA LYS A 484 7.57 -30.14 11.29
C LYS A 484 6.69 -29.55 12.39
N ASN A 485 7.32 -28.99 13.41
CA ASN A 485 6.68 -28.29 14.53
C ASN A 485 6.07 -26.92 14.17
N ASP A 486 5.95 -26.56 12.89
CA ASP A 486 5.32 -25.29 12.47
C ASP A 486 4.19 -25.57 11.49
N MET A 487 2.97 -25.29 11.94
CA MET A 487 1.82 -25.17 11.06
C MET A 487 2.00 -23.91 10.22
N ASP A 488 2.46 -24.04 8.99
CA ASP A 488 2.36 -23.00 7.98
C ASP A 488 0.87 -22.86 7.52
N GLU A 489 0.04 -22.21 8.33
CA GLU A 489 -1.27 -21.68 7.92
C GLU A 489 -1.15 -20.68 6.76
N LYS A 490 0.06 -20.32 6.41
CA LYS A 490 0.46 -19.31 5.42
C LYS A 490 0.54 -19.83 3.99
N SER A 491 0.36 -21.12 3.77
CA SER A 491 0.37 -21.68 2.42
C SER A 491 -0.90 -21.26 1.68
N SER A 492 -0.74 -20.58 0.54
CA SER A 492 -1.84 -20.28 -0.38
C SER A 492 -2.62 -21.51 -0.85
N VAL A 493 -2.04 -22.68 -0.66
CA VAL A 493 -2.58 -24.01 -0.98
C VAL A 493 -3.39 -24.61 0.19
N TYR A 494 -3.44 -23.94 1.33
CA TYR A 494 -4.11 -24.45 2.51
C TYR A 494 -5.59 -24.68 2.26
N ARG A 495 -6.06 -25.92 2.49
CA ARG A 495 -7.45 -26.36 2.27
C ARG A 495 -8.01 -25.99 0.90
N ALA A 496 -7.18 -26.02 -0.16
CA ALA A 496 -7.57 -25.56 -1.48
C ALA A 496 -8.73 -26.36 -2.07
N TYR A 497 -8.69 -27.70 -1.96
CA TYR A 497 -9.71 -28.55 -2.53
C TYR A 497 -11.05 -28.45 -1.82
N SER A 498 -11.08 -28.41 -0.49
CA SER A 498 -12.33 -28.20 0.23
C SER A 498 -12.93 -26.82 -0.04
N ARG A 499 -12.12 -25.79 -0.31
CA ARG A 499 -12.61 -24.47 -0.76
C ARG A 499 -13.21 -24.55 -2.17
N MET A 500 -12.59 -25.30 -3.08
CA MET A 500 -13.10 -25.52 -4.42
C MET A 500 -14.46 -26.22 -4.38
N VAL A 501 -14.63 -27.25 -3.54
CA VAL A 501 -15.92 -27.92 -3.37
C VAL A 501 -16.98 -27.01 -2.73
N CYS A 502 -16.58 -26.05 -1.87
CA CYS A 502 -17.49 -24.99 -1.42
C CYS A 502 -18.02 -24.11 -2.56
N ASN A 503 -17.30 -24.01 -3.68
CA ASN A 503 -17.77 -23.31 -4.86
C ASN A 503 -18.65 -24.20 -5.73
N PHE A 504 -18.17 -25.42 -6.11
CA PHE A 504 -18.89 -26.33 -6.99
C PHE A 504 -18.53 -27.78 -6.67
N ALA A 505 -19.53 -28.66 -6.62
CA ALA A 505 -19.37 -30.10 -6.46
C ALA A 505 -19.71 -30.82 -7.79
N PHE A 506 -18.77 -31.61 -8.30
CA PHE A 506 -18.97 -32.36 -9.54
C PHE A 506 -20.10 -33.40 -9.40
N PRO A 507 -20.88 -33.67 -10.48
CA PRO A 507 -21.83 -34.78 -10.55
C PRO A 507 -21.16 -36.13 -10.26
N GLU A 508 -21.96 -37.13 -9.79
CA GLU A 508 -21.40 -38.43 -9.42
C GLU A 508 -20.75 -39.19 -10.59
N ASN A 509 -21.29 -39.02 -11.78
CA ASN A 509 -20.79 -39.65 -13.03
C ASN A 509 -19.61 -38.89 -13.67
N LEU A 510 -19.22 -37.72 -13.14
CA LEU A 510 -18.09 -36.93 -13.63
C LEU A 510 -17.03 -36.80 -12.52
N GLU A 511 -16.00 -37.61 -12.63
CA GLU A 511 -14.95 -37.57 -11.62
C GLU A 511 -14.04 -36.34 -11.79
N ARG A 512 -13.83 -35.59 -10.70
CA ARG A 512 -12.91 -34.48 -10.68
C ARG A 512 -11.48 -34.98 -10.87
N VAL A 513 -10.82 -34.54 -11.94
CA VAL A 513 -9.42 -34.88 -12.22
C VAL A 513 -8.49 -34.11 -11.28
N TYR A 514 -7.68 -34.85 -10.54
CA TYR A 514 -6.65 -34.25 -9.66
C TYR A 514 -5.28 -34.38 -10.31
N PRO A 515 -4.45 -33.33 -10.24
CA PRO A 515 -3.11 -33.41 -10.79
C PRO A 515 -2.21 -34.34 -9.98
N SER A 516 -1.31 -35.04 -10.65
CA SER A 516 -0.28 -35.87 -10.01
C SER A 516 0.73 -35.06 -9.22
N ASP A 517 1.04 -33.84 -9.64
CA ASP A 517 1.88 -32.87 -8.93
C ASP A 517 1.04 -31.73 -8.35
N ILE A 518 0.56 -31.97 -7.14
CA ILE A 518 -0.38 -31.10 -6.43
C ILE A 518 0.17 -29.68 -6.22
N LYS A 519 1.48 -29.48 -6.03
CA LYS A 519 2.04 -28.16 -5.70
C LYS A 519 2.12 -27.22 -6.89
N ASN A 520 2.54 -27.71 -8.04
CA ASN A 520 2.77 -26.86 -9.21
C ASN A 520 1.49 -26.48 -9.93
N ILE A 521 0.52 -27.41 -9.99
CA ILE A 521 -0.74 -27.18 -10.68
C ILE A 521 -1.71 -26.37 -9.81
N LEU A 522 -1.74 -26.59 -8.49
CA LEU A 522 -2.49 -25.71 -7.59
C LEU A 522 -1.97 -24.26 -7.61
N ARG A 523 -0.69 -24.04 -7.79
CA ARG A 523 -0.14 -22.70 -8.00
C ARG A 523 -0.69 -22.06 -9.28
N LYS A 524 -0.81 -22.82 -10.36
CA LYS A 524 -1.39 -22.36 -11.64
C LYS A 524 -2.90 -22.14 -11.54
N GLU A 525 -3.62 -23.06 -10.89
CA GLU A 525 -5.08 -22.94 -10.65
C GLU A 525 -5.43 -21.76 -9.73
N LEU A 526 -4.59 -21.43 -8.78
CA LEU A 526 -4.77 -20.32 -7.85
C LEU A 526 -4.24 -18.98 -8.37
N ASP A 527 -3.69 -18.94 -9.59
CA ASP A 527 -3.03 -17.77 -10.16
C ASP A 527 -1.97 -17.16 -9.20
N ILE A 528 -1.29 -18.06 -8.45
CA ILE A 528 -0.24 -17.66 -7.55
C ILE A 528 1.00 -17.39 -8.39
N VAL A 529 1.35 -16.11 -8.53
CA VAL A 529 2.66 -15.73 -9.04
C VAL A 529 3.71 -16.32 -8.11
N ALA A 530 4.53 -17.22 -8.64
CA ALA A 530 5.60 -17.87 -7.88
C ALA A 530 6.51 -16.80 -7.27
N GLU A 531 6.41 -16.61 -5.96
CA GLU A 531 7.19 -15.58 -5.26
C GLU A 531 8.68 -15.93 -5.17
N ASP A 532 9.09 -17.18 -5.40
CA ASP A 532 10.44 -17.64 -5.05
C ASP A 532 11.28 -18.35 -6.14
N ASN A 533 10.78 -18.68 -7.35
CA ASN A 533 11.62 -19.30 -8.39
C ASN A 533 11.16 -18.93 -9.81
N ILE A 534 11.90 -18.04 -10.44
CA ILE A 534 11.65 -17.56 -11.83
C ILE A 534 12.16 -18.55 -12.90
N ASN A 535 12.89 -19.60 -12.55
CA ASN A 535 13.63 -20.45 -13.50
C ASN A 535 13.20 -21.90 -13.62
N GLU A 536 12.11 -22.34 -13.02
CA GLU A 536 11.54 -23.65 -13.35
C GLU A 536 10.45 -23.47 -14.42
N GLU A 537 10.76 -23.77 -15.66
CA GLU A 537 9.78 -24.03 -16.68
C GLU A 537 8.82 -25.14 -16.17
N ILE A 538 7.58 -24.75 -15.89
CA ILE A 538 6.55 -25.67 -15.45
C ILE A 538 6.26 -26.58 -16.65
N VAL A 539 6.81 -27.78 -16.64
CA VAL A 539 6.45 -28.84 -17.61
C VAL A 539 4.98 -29.16 -17.34
N VAL A 540 4.12 -28.66 -18.20
CA VAL A 540 2.68 -28.92 -18.14
C VAL A 540 2.45 -30.37 -18.57
N ASN A 541 1.80 -31.15 -17.71
CA ASN A 541 1.39 -32.50 -18.08
C ASN A 541 0.17 -32.38 -19.00
N ASN A 542 0.38 -32.45 -20.30
CA ASN A 542 -0.66 -32.38 -21.36
C ASN A 542 -1.82 -33.36 -21.11
N ASP A 543 -1.56 -34.47 -20.41
CA ASP A 543 -2.57 -35.47 -20.09
C ASP A 543 -3.61 -34.96 -19.08
N TYR A 544 -3.17 -34.16 -18.09
CA TYR A 544 -4.08 -33.53 -17.11
C TYR A 544 -5.01 -32.52 -17.78
N GLU A 545 -4.47 -31.62 -18.62
CA GLU A 545 -5.27 -30.60 -19.32
C GLU A 545 -6.30 -31.24 -20.26
N ASN A 546 -5.90 -32.28 -21.01
CA ASN A 546 -6.78 -32.99 -21.90
C ASN A 546 -7.93 -33.71 -21.16
N LYS A 547 -7.66 -34.35 -20.02
CA LYS A 547 -8.69 -34.98 -19.19
C LYS A 547 -9.64 -33.95 -18.59
N LEU A 548 -9.10 -32.81 -18.11
CA LEU A 548 -9.90 -31.73 -17.57
C LEU A 548 -10.83 -31.12 -18.64
N ASP A 549 -10.32 -30.86 -19.82
CA ASP A 549 -11.12 -30.34 -20.96
C ASP A 549 -12.27 -31.25 -21.34
N LYS A 550 -12.07 -32.58 -21.29
CA LYS A 550 -13.15 -33.55 -21.53
C LYS A 550 -14.26 -33.41 -20.47
N VAL A 551 -13.90 -33.40 -19.20
CA VAL A 551 -14.86 -33.28 -18.10
C VAL A 551 -15.61 -31.93 -18.17
N ILE A 552 -14.93 -30.85 -18.52
CA ILE A 552 -15.57 -29.54 -18.69
C ILE A 552 -16.53 -29.53 -19.88
N LYS A 553 -16.19 -30.19 -21.01
CA LYS A 553 -17.09 -30.32 -22.15
C LYS A 553 -18.35 -31.13 -21.80
N GLU A 554 -18.21 -32.21 -21.03
CA GLU A 554 -19.37 -33.00 -20.58
C GLU A 554 -20.26 -32.20 -19.60
N LEU A 555 -19.69 -31.33 -18.76
CA LEU A 555 -20.46 -30.40 -17.93
C LEU A 555 -21.28 -29.41 -18.80
N ASP A 556 -20.70 -28.95 -19.92
CA ASP A 556 -21.29 -27.92 -20.80
C ASP A 556 -22.44 -28.49 -21.65
N THR A 557 -22.47 -29.81 -21.91
CA THR A 557 -23.46 -30.48 -22.76
C THR A 557 -24.70 -30.97 -22.02
N ASN A 558 -24.65 -31.04 -20.68
CA ASN A 558 -25.74 -31.54 -19.84
C ASN A 558 -26.37 -30.42 -18.99
N GLU A 559 -27.55 -30.66 -18.45
CA GLU A 559 -28.30 -29.68 -17.61
C GLU A 559 -27.68 -29.41 -16.24
N TYR A 560 -26.48 -29.92 -15.96
CA TYR A 560 -25.81 -29.73 -14.66
C TYR A 560 -25.63 -28.26 -14.24
N LEU A 561 -25.46 -27.39 -15.23
CA LEU A 561 -25.21 -25.96 -15.02
C LEU A 561 -26.50 -25.13 -15.09
N SER A 562 -27.67 -25.75 -15.19
CA SER A 562 -28.94 -25.03 -15.06
C SER A 562 -29.06 -24.43 -13.64
N LYS A 563 -29.69 -23.27 -13.53
CA LYS A 563 -29.85 -22.54 -12.26
C LYS A 563 -30.52 -23.40 -11.18
N GLU A 564 -31.46 -24.26 -11.58
CA GLU A 564 -32.15 -25.20 -10.71
C GLU A 564 -31.24 -26.33 -10.19
N ASN A 565 -30.49 -27.00 -11.09
CA ASN A 565 -29.57 -28.04 -10.70
C ASN A 565 -28.40 -27.53 -9.90
N LEU A 566 -27.89 -26.32 -10.22
CA LEU A 566 -26.90 -25.63 -9.39
C LEU A 566 -27.44 -25.42 -7.97
N LYS A 567 -28.66 -24.89 -7.83
CA LYS A 567 -29.26 -24.63 -6.52
C LYS A 567 -29.46 -25.91 -5.71
N ASN A 568 -29.99 -26.95 -6.31
CA ASN A 568 -30.45 -28.14 -5.61
C ASN A 568 -29.32 -29.17 -5.35
N TYR A 569 -28.30 -29.23 -6.23
CA TYR A 569 -27.27 -30.27 -6.19
C TYR A 569 -25.84 -29.75 -6.16
N TYR A 570 -25.39 -28.97 -7.18
CA TYR A 570 -23.97 -28.80 -7.43
C TYR A 570 -23.34 -27.55 -6.86
N SER A 571 -24.07 -26.43 -6.83
CA SER A 571 -23.57 -25.15 -6.32
C SER A 571 -24.67 -24.16 -5.99
N PRO A 572 -25.27 -24.22 -4.79
CA PRO A 572 -26.17 -23.15 -4.31
C PRO A 572 -25.53 -21.76 -4.38
N LYS A 573 -24.20 -21.71 -4.27
CA LYS A 573 -23.40 -20.48 -4.39
C LYS A 573 -23.51 -19.87 -5.80
N TYR A 574 -23.28 -20.66 -6.86
CA TYR A 574 -23.37 -20.17 -8.23
C TYR A 574 -24.79 -19.75 -8.58
N SER A 575 -25.80 -20.54 -8.18
CA SER A 575 -27.20 -20.17 -8.38
C SER A 575 -27.53 -18.80 -7.77
N LYS A 576 -27.10 -18.56 -6.52
CA LYS A 576 -27.31 -17.25 -5.86
C LYS A 576 -26.52 -16.11 -6.52
N MET A 577 -25.30 -16.40 -7.00
CA MET A 577 -24.52 -15.40 -7.74
C MET A 577 -25.18 -15.02 -9.07
N LEU A 578 -25.80 -15.95 -9.78
CA LEU A 578 -26.59 -15.67 -10.98
C LEU A 578 -27.79 -14.76 -10.66
N ASP A 579 -28.52 -15.02 -9.56
CA ASP A 579 -29.58 -14.13 -9.08
C ASP A 579 -29.04 -12.71 -8.82
N ASP A 580 -27.92 -12.62 -8.10
CA ASP A 580 -27.33 -11.32 -7.74
C ASP A 580 -26.79 -10.55 -8.96
N ILE A 581 -26.38 -11.24 -10.05
CA ILE A 581 -26.02 -10.62 -11.32
C ILE A 581 -27.26 -10.07 -12.04
N GLU A 582 -28.34 -10.85 -12.12
CA GLU A 582 -29.60 -10.46 -12.77
C GLU A 582 -30.22 -9.25 -12.07
N GLU A 583 -30.29 -9.27 -10.73
CA GLU A 583 -30.82 -8.17 -9.91
C GLU A 583 -29.92 -6.93 -9.86
N SER A 584 -28.71 -6.97 -10.39
CA SER A 584 -27.79 -5.85 -10.32
C SER A 584 -28.27 -4.68 -11.17
N PRO A 585 -28.34 -3.45 -10.61
CA PRO A 585 -28.74 -2.27 -11.36
C PRO A 585 -27.70 -1.80 -12.38
N GLY A 586 -26.56 -2.47 -12.50
CA GLY A 586 -25.51 -2.13 -13.44
C GLY A 586 -24.46 -3.23 -13.55
N SER A 587 -23.25 -2.86 -13.98
CA SER A 587 -22.15 -3.81 -14.14
C SER A 587 -21.72 -4.47 -12.84
N VAL A 588 -21.27 -5.71 -12.94
CA VAL A 588 -20.87 -6.57 -11.83
C VAL A 588 -19.39 -6.96 -11.97
N LEU A 589 -18.62 -6.82 -10.90
CA LEU A 589 -17.26 -7.34 -10.77
C LEU A 589 -17.30 -8.61 -9.95
N ILE A 590 -16.78 -9.72 -10.47
CA ILE A 590 -16.68 -10.99 -9.77
C ILE A 590 -15.21 -11.32 -9.50
N TYR A 591 -14.93 -11.73 -8.28
CA TYR A 591 -13.61 -12.16 -7.87
C TYR A 591 -13.63 -13.62 -7.40
N SER A 592 -12.69 -14.41 -7.90
CA SER A 592 -12.35 -15.73 -7.39
C SER A 592 -10.82 -15.89 -7.37
N GLN A 593 -10.33 -16.66 -6.40
CA GLN A 593 -8.92 -17.07 -6.35
C GLN A 593 -8.63 -18.19 -7.35
N PHE A 594 -9.66 -18.98 -7.69
CA PHE A 594 -9.56 -20.12 -8.58
C PHE A 594 -9.88 -19.68 -10.02
N ARG A 595 -8.87 -19.75 -10.87
CA ARG A 595 -8.99 -19.30 -12.25
C ARG A 595 -9.71 -20.32 -13.12
N MET A 596 -9.35 -21.61 -12.98
CA MET A 596 -9.73 -22.62 -13.95
C MET A 596 -11.01 -23.37 -13.54
N VAL A 597 -10.95 -24.35 -12.70
CA VAL A 597 -12.02 -25.32 -12.53
C VAL A 597 -13.19 -24.77 -11.70
N GLU A 598 -13.25 -25.06 -10.41
CA GLU A 598 -14.38 -24.69 -9.52
C GLU A 598 -14.39 -23.20 -9.12
N GLY A 599 -13.74 -22.37 -9.91
CA GLY A 599 -13.72 -20.91 -9.78
C GLY A 599 -14.35 -20.26 -11.00
N LEU A 600 -13.59 -19.37 -11.67
CA LEU A 600 -14.09 -18.64 -12.83
C LEU A 600 -14.34 -19.57 -14.04
N GLY A 601 -13.61 -20.69 -14.17
CA GLY A 601 -13.74 -21.62 -15.30
C GLY A 601 -15.14 -22.24 -15.39
N ILE A 602 -15.61 -22.95 -14.37
CA ILE A 602 -16.96 -23.53 -14.36
C ILE A 602 -18.03 -22.45 -14.25
N PHE A 603 -17.76 -21.36 -13.52
CA PHE A 603 -18.73 -20.26 -13.42
C PHE A 603 -18.97 -19.59 -14.78
N SER A 604 -17.95 -19.44 -15.64
CA SER A 604 -18.14 -18.93 -17.01
C SER A 604 -19.02 -19.87 -17.86
N LYS A 605 -18.87 -21.17 -17.67
CA LYS A 605 -19.76 -22.15 -18.31
C LYS A 605 -21.18 -22.06 -17.79
N SER A 606 -21.36 -21.85 -16.49
CA SER A 606 -22.67 -21.61 -15.90
C SER A 606 -23.33 -20.33 -16.44
N LEU A 607 -22.55 -19.26 -16.69
CA LEU A 607 -23.05 -18.07 -17.37
C LEU A 607 -23.51 -18.37 -18.78
N ASN A 608 -22.71 -19.08 -19.57
CA ASN A 608 -23.06 -19.47 -20.95
C ASN A 608 -24.37 -20.31 -21.00
N TYR A 609 -24.51 -21.29 -20.11
CA TYR A 609 -25.72 -22.13 -20.03
C TYR A 609 -26.97 -21.28 -19.68
N ASN A 610 -26.80 -20.17 -18.93
CA ASN A 610 -27.88 -19.29 -18.52
C ASN A 610 -27.94 -18.01 -19.43
N ASP A 611 -27.68 -18.19 -20.73
CA ASP A 611 -27.84 -17.21 -21.83
C ASP A 611 -26.87 -16.03 -21.82
N TYR A 612 -25.80 -16.04 -21.03
CA TYR A 612 -24.75 -15.03 -21.15
C TYR A 612 -23.75 -15.40 -22.24
N LYS A 613 -23.10 -14.39 -22.84
CA LYS A 613 -22.12 -14.58 -23.92
C LYS A 613 -20.78 -13.92 -23.56
N GLU A 614 -19.69 -14.67 -23.73
CA GLU A 614 -18.33 -14.16 -23.48
C GLU A 614 -17.83 -13.31 -24.65
N ILE A 615 -17.20 -12.18 -24.37
CA ILE A 615 -16.45 -11.40 -25.35
C ILE A 615 -15.00 -11.90 -25.36
N ILE A 616 -14.64 -12.59 -26.44
CA ILE A 616 -13.31 -13.21 -26.61
C ILE A 616 -12.55 -12.44 -27.69
N LEU A 617 -11.30 -12.05 -27.40
CA LEU A 617 -10.37 -11.49 -28.38
C LEU A 617 -9.36 -12.53 -28.83
N ILE A 618 -9.05 -12.53 -30.12
CA ILE A 618 -7.99 -13.34 -30.73
C ILE A 618 -6.97 -12.43 -31.40
N LYS A 619 -5.71 -12.88 -31.49
CA LYS A 619 -4.65 -12.12 -32.16
C LYS A 619 -4.94 -12.03 -33.66
N SER A 620 -4.67 -10.86 -34.26
CA SER A 620 -4.68 -10.56 -35.68
C SER A 620 -3.36 -9.93 -36.10
N GLU A 621 -3.16 -9.76 -37.39
CA GLU A 621 -1.95 -9.09 -37.93
C GLU A 621 -1.79 -7.65 -37.41
N ASN A 622 -2.91 -6.96 -37.16
CA ASN A 622 -2.94 -5.57 -36.70
C ASN A 622 -3.28 -5.42 -35.20
N GLY A 623 -3.11 -6.49 -34.42
CA GLY A 623 -3.36 -6.49 -32.96
C GLY A 623 -4.35 -7.53 -32.51
N TYR A 624 -5.58 -7.13 -32.18
CA TYR A 624 -6.65 -8.02 -31.71
C TYR A 624 -7.95 -7.80 -32.49
N LYS A 625 -8.72 -8.87 -32.69
CA LYS A 625 -10.08 -8.85 -33.22
C LYS A 625 -11.02 -9.69 -32.36
N TYR A 626 -12.34 -9.46 -32.49
CA TYR A 626 -13.34 -10.29 -31.81
C TYR A 626 -13.39 -11.67 -32.47
N SER A 627 -13.50 -12.74 -31.65
CA SER A 627 -13.64 -14.10 -32.15
C SER A 627 -15.00 -14.35 -32.82
N ASP A 628 -16.05 -13.67 -32.32
CA ASP A 628 -17.41 -13.78 -32.78
C ASP A 628 -18.14 -12.44 -32.64
N LEU A 629 -18.61 -11.87 -33.74
CA LEU A 629 -19.31 -10.58 -33.75
C LEU A 629 -20.78 -10.70 -33.31
N SER A 630 -21.38 -11.91 -33.35
CA SER A 630 -22.75 -12.16 -32.88
C SER A 630 -22.90 -11.86 -31.38
N VAL A 631 -21.76 -11.80 -30.62
CA VAL A 631 -21.79 -11.38 -29.21
C VAL A 631 -22.41 -10.00 -29.04
N PHE A 632 -22.37 -9.15 -30.06
CA PHE A 632 -22.95 -7.80 -29.99
C PHE A 632 -24.42 -7.72 -30.43
N ASP A 633 -25.11 -8.84 -30.71
CA ASP A 633 -26.55 -8.86 -31.00
C ASP A 633 -27.34 -8.31 -29.79
N GLU A 634 -28.49 -7.71 -30.06
CA GLU A 634 -29.33 -7.08 -29.02
C GLU A 634 -29.83 -8.05 -27.96
N LYS A 635 -30.06 -9.32 -28.34
CA LYS A 635 -30.46 -10.35 -27.37
C LYS A 635 -29.48 -10.58 -26.23
N TYR A 636 -28.20 -10.22 -26.42
CA TYR A 636 -27.18 -10.31 -25.38
C TYR A 636 -26.95 -8.98 -24.64
N ASP A 637 -27.75 -7.95 -24.86
CA ASP A 637 -27.68 -6.74 -24.06
C ASP A 637 -27.96 -7.07 -22.59
N ASN A 638 -27.14 -6.57 -21.66
CA ASN A 638 -27.06 -6.95 -20.23
C ASN A 638 -26.67 -8.43 -19.95
N LYS A 639 -26.24 -9.19 -20.96
CA LYS A 639 -25.86 -10.60 -20.83
C LYS A 639 -24.46 -10.89 -21.38
N ARG A 640 -23.59 -9.89 -21.55
CA ARG A 640 -22.20 -10.09 -21.97
C ARG A 640 -21.28 -10.08 -20.78
N TYR A 641 -20.25 -10.94 -20.85
CA TYR A 641 -19.23 -10.99 -19.82
C TYR A 641 -17.82 -11.03 -20.41
N ILE A 642 -16.85 -10.68 -19.56
CA ILE A 642 -15.42 -10.69 -19.86
C ILE A 642 -14.69 -11.44 -18.74
N VAL A 643 -13.73 -12.29 -19.11
CA VAL A 643 -12.81 -12.96 -18.19
C VAL A 643 -11.42 -12.31 -18.30
N PHE A 644 -10.88 -11.88 -17.19
CA PHE A 644 -9.53 -11.33 -17.12
C PHE A 644 -8.50 -12.42 -17.45
N ASN A 645 -7.55 -12.10 -18.33
CA ASN A 645 -6.50 -13.01 -18.78
C ASN A 645 -5.11 -12.49 -18.39
N SER A 646 -4.11 -13.39 -18.37
CA SER A 646 -2.69 -13.06 -18.12
C SER A 646 -2.03 -12.24 -19.24
N ASP A 647 -2.59 -12.25 -20.45
CA ASP A 647 -2.14 -11.40 -21.55
C ASP A 647 -2.55 -9.93 -21.28
N LYS A 648 -1.56 -9.12 -20.91
CA LYS A 648 -1.79 -7.72 -20.49
C LYS A 648 -2.36 -6.84 -21.60
N GLU A 649 -1.91 -7.04 -22.83
CA GLU A 649 -2.36 -6.22 -23.96
C GLU A 649 -3.81 -6.52 -24.32
N LYS A 650 -4.14 -7.81 -24.45
CA LYS A 650 -5.51 -8.30 -24.63
C LYS A 650 -6.43 -7.79 -23.54
N THR A 651 -5.99 -7.88 -22.29
CA THR A 651 -6.76 -7.44 -21.12
C THR A 651 -7.00 -5.94 -21.12
N ASN A 652 -6.02 -5.12 -21.51
CA ASN A 652 -6.20 -3.68 -21.62
C ASN A 652 -7.26 -3.32 -22.65
N GLN A 653 -7.29 -3.99 -23.81
CA GLN A 653 -8.34 -3.77 -24.81
C GLN A 653 -9.73 -4.12 -24.25
N LEU A 654 -9.86 -5.21 -23.50
CA LEU A 654 -11.12 -5.58 -22.84
C LEU A 654 -11.57 -4.59 -21.78
N ILE A 655 -10.61 -4.02 -21.01
CA ILE A 655 -10.89 -2.97 -20.02
C ILE A 655 -11.35 -1.67 -20.71
N HIS A 656 -10.70 -1.27 -21.81
CA HIS A 656 -11.14 -0.11 -22.60
C HIS A 656 -12.55 -0.30 -23.15
N LEU A 657 -12.89 -1.51 -23.60
CA LEU A 657 -14.24 -1.85 -24.03
C LEU A 657 -15.23 -1.76 -22.85
N PHE A 658 -14.91 -2.36 -21.69
CA PHE A 658 -15.72 -2.33 -20.47
C PHE A 658 -15.97 -0.88 -20.00
N ASN A 659 -14.93 -0.05 -19.98
CA ASN A 659 -15.01 1.35 -19.56
C ASN A 659 -15.62 2.28 -20.63
N ARG A 660 -15.93 1.76 -21.81
CA ARG A 660 -16.35 2.55 -23.00
C ARG A 660 -15.30 3.59 -23.41
N GLU A 661 -14.02 3.25 -23.31
CA GLU A 661 -12.90 4.10 -23.75
C GLU A 661 -12.52 3.73 -25.21
N PHE A 662 -13.47 3.91 -26.14
CA PHE A 662 -13.36 3.43 -27.52
C PHE A 662 -12.21 4.05 -28.31
N SER A 663 -11.80 5.27 -27.96
CA SER A 663 -10.61 5.93 -28.54
C SER A 663 -9.29 5.22 -28.21
N GLN A 664 -9.26 4.34 -27.20
CA GLN A 664 -8.10 3.56 -26.80
C GLN A 664 -8.11 2.11 -27.38
N LEU A 665 -9.18 1.74 -28.04
CA LEU A 665 -9.24 0.45 -28.75
C LEU A 665 -8.34 0.47 -29.97
N ASN A 666 -7.78 -0.71 -30.33
CA ASN A 666 -7.11 -0.80 -31.63
C ASN A 666 -8.12 -0.58 -32.77
N GLY A 667 -7.62 -0.17 -33.94
CA GLY A 667 -8.48 0.21 -35.05
C GLY A 667 -9.40 -0.91 -35.53
N GLU A 668 -8.94 -2.18 -35.51
CA GLU A 668 -9.73 -3.33 -35.93
C GLU A 668 -10.88 -3.61 -34.96
N LEU A 669 -10.65 -3.54 -33.66
CA LEU A 669 -11.70 -3.70 -32.64
C LEU A 669 -12.72 -2.57 -32.72
N TYR A 670 -12.28 -1.32 -32.85
CA TYR A 670 -13.21 -0.19 -32.97
C TYR A 670 -14.06 -0.27 -34.22
N ASN A 671 -13.47 -0.58 -35.37
CA ASN A 671 -14.19 -0.64 -36.65
C ASN A 671 -15.25 -1.75 -36.66
N SER A 672 -14.95 -2.89 -36.00
CA SER A 672 -15.86 -4.05 -35.95
C SER A 672 -17.04 -3.89 -34.98
N LEU A 673 -17.04 -2.85 -34.11
CA LEU A 673 -18.18 -2.59 -33.23
C LEU A 673 -19.40 -2.13 -34.05
N PRO A 674 -20.61 -2.59 -33.73
CA PRO A 674 -21.85 -2.09 -34.35
C PRO A 674 -22.07 -0.60 -34.07
N ASP A 675 -22.66 0.09 -35.06
CA ASP A 675 -22.96 1.53 -34.96
C ASP A 675 -23.86 1.87 -33.77
N ARG A 676 -24.83 1.00 -33.44
CA ARG A 676 -25.67 1.19 -32.25
C ARG A 676 -24.89 1.28 -30.94
N ILE A 677 -23.74 0.56 -30.85
CA ILE A 677 -22.85 0.57 -29.69
C ILE A 677 -21.98 1.83 -29.71
N LYS A 678 -21.42 2.17 -30.88
CA LYS A 678 -20.56 3.36 -31.03
C LYS A 678 -21.30 4.64 -30.70
N LYS A 679 -22.54 4.79 -31.22
CA LYS A 679 -23.35 6.01 -31.10
C LYS A 679 -24.01 6.16 -29.73
N ASN A 680 -24.28 5.07 -29.01
CA ASN A 680 -24.96 5.11 -27.72
C ASN A 680 -23.97 5.45 -26.59
N LYS A 681 -23.99 6.72 -26.12
CA LYS A 681 -23.11 7.20 -25.05
C LYS A 681 -23.39 6.54 -23.70
N ASP A 682 -24.60 6.07 -23.46
CA ASP A 682 -25.05 5.56 -22.17
C ASP A 682 -25.04 4.04 -22.07
N ILE A 683 -24.62 3.33 -23.14
CA ILE A 683 -24.75 1.87 -23.26
C ILE A 683 -24.07 1.10 -22.11
N GLN A 684 -23.01 1.67 -21.50
CA GLN A 684 -22.29 1.03 -20.39
C GLN A 684 -22.65 1.58 -19.02
N LEU A 685 -23.41 2.65 -18.90
CA LEU A 685 -23.71 3.27 -17.60
C LEU A 685 -24.35 2.25 -16.63
N TYR A 686 -25.23 1.41 -17.16
CA TYR A 686 -25.94 0.38 -16.40
C TYR A 686 -25.57 -1.06 -16.83
N GLY A 687 -24.41 -1.26 -17.46
CA GLY A 687 -23.90 -2.59 -17.83
C GLY A 687 -24.54 -3.23 -19.06
N LYS A 688 -25.18 -2.45 -19.94
CA LYS A 688 -25.85 -2.96 -21.15
C LYS A 688 -24.85 -3.52 -22.16
N LEU A 689 -23.66 -2.91 -22.30
CA LEU A 689 -22.59 -3.41 -23.17
C LEU A 689 -21.89 -4.62 -22.56
N VAL A 690 -21.41 -4.48 -21.31
CA VAL A 690 -20.76 -5.56 -20.57
C VAL A 690 -21.34 -5.62 -19.17
N LYS A 691 -22.04 -6.70 -18.86
CA LYS A 691 -22.68 -6.89 -17.55
C LYS A 691 -21.72 -7.37 -16.49
N VAL A 692 -20.85 -8.33 -16.83
CA VAL A 692 -19.98 -8.99 -15.86
C VAL A 692 -18.51 -8.88 -16.28
N MET A 693 -17.66 -8.51 -15.33
CA MET A 693 -16.21 -8.63 -15.41
C MET A 693 -15.74 -9.63 -14.35
N MET A 694 -15.02 -10.68 -14.74
CA MET A 694 -14.46 -11.68 -13.83
C MET A 694 -12.96 -11.53 -13.73
N ILE A 695 -12.44 -11.47 -12.49
CA ILE A 695 -11.01 -11.31 -12.23
C ILE A 695 -10.49 -12.30 -11.19
N THR A 696 -9.21 -12.60 -11.27
CA THR A 696 -8.44 -13.32 -10.25
C THR A 696 -7.49 -12.36 -9.53
N GLN A 697 -6.53 -12.90 -8.79
CA GLN A 697 -5.51 -12.09 -8.08
C GLN A 697 -4.73 -11.19 -9.04
N SER A 698 -4.34 -11.67 -10.20
CA SER A 698 -3.61 -10.86 -11.20
C SER A 698 -4.43 -9.66 -11.69
N GLY A 699 -5.75 -9.79 -11.77
CA GLY A 699 -6.67 -8.68 -12.07
C GLY A 699 -6.94 -7.75 -10.89
N ALA A 700 -6.69 -8.21 -9.65
CA ALA A 700 -6.85 -7.37 -8.47
C ALA A 700 -5.78 -6.26 -8.37
N GLU A 701 -4.75 -6.28 -9.21
CA GLU A 701 -3.70 -5.26 -9.26
C GLU A 701 -3.72 -4.52 -10.61
N GLY A 702 -3.64 -3.19 -10.57
CA GLY A 702 -3.37 -2.35 -11.75
C GLY A 702 -4.57 -1.97 -12.63
N ILE A 703 -5.78 -2.54 -12.47
CA ILE A 703 -6.95 -2.18 -13.28
C ILE A 703 -7.83 -1.11 -12.64
N SER A 704 -8.57 -0.39 -13.46
CA SER A 704 -9.57 0.61 -13.03
C SER A 704 -10.86 0.40 -13.81
N LEU A 705 -11.96 0.13 -13.11
CA LEU A 705 -13.26 -0.12 -13.72
C LEU A 705 -14.22 1.04 -13.43
N LYS A 706 -15.07 1.39 -14.43
CA LYS A 706 -16.06 2.44 -14.31
C LYS A 706 -17.46 1.87 -14.14
N ASN A 707 -18.32 2.58 -13.40
CA ASN A 707 -19.74 2.30 -13.24
C ASN A 707 -20.10 0.89 -12.73
N VAL A 708 -19.22 0.28 -11.93
CA VAL A 708 -19.46 -1.03 -11.29
C VAL A 708 -20.42 -0.83 -10.12
N ARG A 709 -21.57 -1.53 -10.11
CA ARG A 709 -22.60 -1.39 -9.07
C ARG A 709 -22.60 -2.52 -8.05
N ARG A 710 -22.13 -3.71 -8.42
CA ARG A 710 -21.96 -4.85 -7.49
C ARG A 710 -20.57 -5.46 -7.60
N VAL A 711 -20.05 -5.89 -6.45
CA VAL A 711 -18.83 -6.70 -6.37
C VAL A 711 -19.19 -8.01 -5.69
N LEU A 712 -18.97 -9.13 -6.36
CA LEU A 712 -19.26 -10.47 -5.85
C LEU A 712 -17.95 -11.19 -5.52
N ILE A 713 -17.76 -11.52 -4.26
CA ILE A 713 -16.60 -12.26 -3.75
C ILE A 713 -16.99 -13.71 -3.62
N MET A 714 -16.57 -14.57 -4.56
CA MET A 714 -16.97 -15.96 -4.64
C MET A 714 -16.51 -16.76 -3.41
N GLU A 715 -15.27 -16.58 -2.98
CA GLU A 715 -14.73 -17.12 -1.74
C GLU A 715 -13.89 -16.12 -0.98
N TYR A 716 -13.95 -16.19 0.35
CA TYR A 716 -13.19 -15.29 1.21
C TYR A 716 -11.70 -15.71 1.29
N PHE A 717 -10.82 -14.76 1.53
CA PHE A 717 -9.41 -15.00 1.73
C PHE A 717 -9.04 -14.80 3.21
N TRP A 718 -8.01 -15.46 3.73
CA TRP A 718 -7.61 -15.39 5.15
C TRP A 718 -7.12 -14.02 5.62
N ASN A 719 -7.03 -13.04 4.71
CA ASN A 719 -6.87 -11.63 5.06
C ASN A 719 -7.80 -10.77 4.20
N SER A 720 -8.32 -9.71 4.80
CA SER A 720 -9.26 -8.78 4.14
C SER A 720 -8.58 -7.83 3.15
N VAL A 721 -7.24 -7.73 3.16
CA VAL A 721 -6.50 -6.79 2.31
C VAL A 721 -6.75 -7.08 0.83
N ARG A 722 -6.73 -8.36 0.45
CA ARG A 722 -7.01 -8.77 -0.93
C ARG A 722 -8.44 -8.40 -1.35
N ILE A 723 -9.41 -8.64 -0.48
CA ILE A 723 -10.80 -8.26 -0.73
C ILE A 723 -10.93 -6.75 -0.91
N ASN A 724 -10.27 -5.97 -0.06
CA ASN A 724 -10.25 -4.51 -0.15
C ASN A 724 -9.56 -4.02 -1.44
N GLN A 725 -8.52 -4.72 -1.93
CA GLN A 725 -7.89 -4.42 -3.22
C GLN A 725 -8.86 -4.63 -4.38
N VAL A 726 -9.65 -5.72 -4.36
CA VAL A 726 -10.68 -5.98 -5.37
C VAL A 726 -11.78 -4.91 -5.33
N ILE A 727 -12.30 -4.57 -4.15
CA ILE A 727 -13.28 -3.49 -3.96
C ILE A 727 -12.73 -2.18 -4.51
N GLY A 728 -11.46 -1.89 -4.25
CA GLY A 728 -10.77 -0.71 -4.76
C GLY A 728 -10.63 -0.65 -6.28
N ARG A 729 -10.94 -1.71 -7.04
CA ARG A 729 -11.04 -1.65 -8.52
C ARG A 729 -12.35 -1.03 -8.99
N ALA A 730 -13.41 -1.21 -8.22
CA ALA A 730 -14.73 -0.63 -8.47
C ALA A 730 -14.89 0.76 -7.83
N VAL A 731 -14.31 0.98 -6.64
CA VAL A 731 -14.42 2.23 -5.85
C VAL A 731 -13.18 3.09 -6.07
N ARG A 732 -13.20 3.96 -7.07
CA ARG A 732 -12.10 4.87 -7.41
C ARG A 732 -12.60 6.29 -7.67
N THR A 733 -11.65 7.24 -7.60
CA THR A 733 -11.92 8.64 -7.96
C THR A 733 -12.54 8.74 -9.36
N CYS A 734 -13.66 9.43 -9.49
CA CYS A 734 -14.40 9.67 -10.74
C CYS A 734 -14.87 8.39 -11.46
N SER A 735 -14.84 7.21 -10.81
CA SER A 735 -15.27 5.96 -11.47
C SER A 735 -16.78 5.93 -11.78
N HIS A 736 -17.60 6.70 -11.06
CA HIS A 736 -19.06 6.76 -11.22
C HIS A 736 -19.56 8.15 -11.64
N GLU A 737 -18.67 9.00 -12.14
CA GLU A 737 -18.99 10.40 -12.45
C GLU A 737 -20.14 10.55 -13.44
N GLN A 738 -20.26 9.63 -14.40
CA GLN A 738 -21.30 9.63 -15.42
C GLN A 738 -22.69 9.25 -14.89
N LEU A 739 -22.76 8.62 -13.70
CA LEU A 739 -24.01 8.24 -13.08
C LEU A 739 -24.62 9.39 -12.27
N PRO A 740 -25.96 9.45 -12.15
CA PRO A 740 -26.63 10.34 -11.20
C PRO A 740 -26.14 10.10 -9.76
N LEU A 741 -26.11 11.13 -8.93
CA LEU A 741 -25.59 11.05 -7.55
C LEU A 741 -26.20 9.90 -6.72
N LYS A 742 -27.50 9.67 -6.84
CA LYS A 742 -28.22 8.57 -6.16
C LYS A 742 -27.73 7.17 -6.56
N ASP A 743 -27.15 7.04 -7.76
CA ASP A 743 -26.67 5.77 -8.32
C ASP A 743 -25.17 5.57 -8.13
N ARG A 744 -24.45 6.54 -7.54
CA ARG A 744 -23.00 6.46 -7.26
C ARG A 744 -22.74 5.65 -6.01
N ASN A 745 -23.09 4.37 -6.03
CA ASN A 745 -22.82 3.43 -4.93
C ASN A 745 -22.41 2.06 -5.44
N VAL A 746 -21.71 1.32 -4.58
CA VAL A 746 -21.22 -0.04 -4.84
C VAL A 746 -21.64 -0.94 -3.69
N GLN A 747 -22.38 -2.02 -3.98
CA GLN A 747 -22.74 -3.05 -3.03
C GLN A 747 -21.81 -4.26 -3.18
N VAL A 748 -21.21 -4.70 -2.08
CA VAL A 748 -20.36 -5.89 -2.04
C VAL A 748 -21.10 -7.04 -1.43
N TYR A 749 -21.03 -8.22 -2.06
CA TYR A 749 -21.53 -9.50 -1.55
C TYR A 749 -20.38 -10.49 -1.39
N SER A 750 -20.38 -11.23 -0.32
CA SER A 750 -19.45 -12.34 -0.08
C SER A 750 -20.22 -13.60 0.28
N TYR A 751 -19.90 -14.74 -0.33
CA TYR A 751 -20.65 -15.98 -0.20
C TYR A 751 -19.90 -16.96 0.68
N ILE A 752 -20.60 -17.51 1.68
CA ILE A 752 -20.04 -18.46 2.64
C ILE A 752 -20.99 -19.67 2.73
N MET A 753 -20.44 -20.83 2.41
CA MET A 753 -21.20 -22.09 2.54
C MET A 753 -21.29 -22.52 3.99
N LYS A 754 -22.47 -22.97 4.41
CA LYS A 754 -22.78 -23.47 5.76
C LYS A 754 -23.41 -24.86 5.74
N LEU A 755 -23.39 -25.52 6.90
CA LEU A 755 -24.15 -26.73 7.14
C LEU A 755 -25.50 -26.40 7.79
N THR A 756 -26.56 -27.11 7.35
CA THR A 756 -27.87 -27.02 8.01
C THR A 756 -27.84 -27.72 9.37
N GLN A 757 -28.79 -27.39 10.25
CA GLN A 757 -28.92 -28.08 11.55
C GLN A 757 -29.20 -29.60 11.40
N GLU A 758 -29.88 -30.00 10.34
CA GLU A 758 -30.13 -31.42 10.04
C GLU A 758 -28.84 -32.12 9.57
N GLN A 759 -28.04 -31.49 8.75
CA GLN A 759 -26.75 -32.00 8.32
C GLN A 759 -25.78 -32.14 9.50
N LEU A 760 -25.77 -31.20 10.43
CA LEU A 760 -24.98 -31.29 11.66
C LEU A 760 -25.40 -32.47 12.60
N LYS A 761 -26.63 -32.98 12.48
CA LYS A 761 -27.09 -34.19 13.24
C LYS A 761 -26.55 -35.47 12.63
N LYS A 762 -26.22 -35.52 11.34
CA LYS A 762 -25.64 -36.67 10.68
C LYS A 762 -24.18 -36.87 11.12
N ASN A 763 -23.72 -38.14 11.19
CA ASN A 763 -22.37 -38.49 11.64
C ASN A 763 -21.32 -38.28 10.55
N PHE A 764 -21.15 -37.05 10.12
CA PHE A 764 -20.04 -36.69 9.23
C PHE A 764 -18.76 -36.39 10.03
N THR A 765 -17.61 -36.71 9.49
CA THR A 765 -16.30 -36.43 10.09
C THR A 765 -16.06 -34.94 10.34
N ILE A 766 -16.77 -34.05 9.64
CA ILE A 766 -16.75 -32.60 9.83
C ILE A 766 -17.17 -32.20 11.25
N LYS A 767 -18.18 -32.90 11.82
CA LYS A 767 -18.69 -32.57 13.15
C LYS A 767 -17.63 -32.76 14.25
N THR A 768 -16.89 -33.85 14.20
CA THR A 768 -15.89 -34.19 15.22
C THR A 768 -14.56 -33.48 14.99
N MET A 769 -14.09 -33.40 13.74
CA MET A 769 -12.74 -32.90 13.42
C MET A 769 -12.69 -31.40 13.10
N ASP A 770 -13.70 -30.85 12.44
CA ASP A 770 -13.77 -29.42 12.08
C ASP A 770 -14.81 -28.65 12.91
N LYS A 771 -15.26 -29.21 14.05
CA LYS A 771 -16.25 -28.60 14.97
C LYS A 771 -17.56 -28.17 14.28
N GLY A 772 -17.93 -28.84 13.19
CA GLY A 772 -19.17 -28.58 12.45
C GLY A 772 -19.15 -27.31 11.59
N ILE A 773 -18.00 -26.73 11.32
CA ILE A 773 -17.86 -25.55 10.45
C ILE A 773 -17.22 -25.92 9.12
N THR A 774 -17.67 -25.30 8.04
CA THR A 774 -17.10 -25.49 6.70
C THR A 774 -15.76 -24.77 6.56
N THR A 775 -15.00 -25.10 5.52
CA THR A 775 -13.75 -24.40 5.21
C THR A 775 -13.99 -22.92 4.89
N ASP A 776 -15.12 -22.57 4.24
CA ASP A 776 -15.49 -21.19 3.99
C ASP A 776 -15.70 -20.40 5.29
N GLU A 777 -16.47 -20.98 6.22
CA GLU A 777 -16.69 -20.38 7.56
C GLU A 777 -15.38 -20.27 8.35
N TYR A 778 -14.56 -21.32 8.31
CA TYR A 778 -13.27 -21.34 9.01
C TYR A 778 -12.34 -20.22 8.55
N ILE A 779 -12.17 -20.07 7.23
CA ILE A 779 -11.32 -19.03 6.65
C ILE A 779 -11.88 -17.63 6.93
N TYR A 780 -13.20 -17.46 6.81
CA TYR A 780 -13.85 -16.20 7.14
C TYR A 780 -13.65 -15.79 8.60
N ASN A 781 -13.79 -16.75 9.52
CA ASN A 781 -13.60 -16.50 10.96
C ASN A 781 -12.13 -16.11 11.26
N ILE A 782 -11.16 -16.81 10.66
CA ILE A 782 -9.74 -16.41 10.78
C ILE A 782 -9.52 -14.99 10.26
N ALA A 783 -10.03 -14.69 9.07
CA ALA A 783 -9.88 -13.37 8.46
C ALA A 783 -10.49 -12.29 9.34
N LYS A 784 -11.69 -12.51 9.87
CA LYS A 784 -12.39 -11.56 10.74
C LYS A 784 -11.64 -11.31 12.05
N ASN A 785 -11.17 -12.36 12.72
CA ASN A 785 -10.41 -12.22 13.96
C ASN A 785 -9.09 -11.46 13.75
N LYS A 786 -8.37 -11.76 12.65
CA LYS A 786 -7.16 -11.02 12.27
C LYS A 786 -7.48 -9.56 11.97
N GLU A 787 -8.56 -9.30 11.25
CA GLU A 787 -8.98 -7.96 10.87
C GLU A 787 -9.33 -7.09 12.08
N GLU A 788 -10.03 -7.61 13.08
CA GLU A 788 -10.34 -6.89 14.31
C GLU A 788 -9.08 -6.42 15.04
N LEU A 789 -8.07 -7.30 15.17
CA LEU A 789 -6.78 -6.95 15.78
C LEU A 789 -6.00 -5.95 14.93
N ILE A 790 -5.90 -6.18 13.62
CA ILE A 790 -5.21 -5.28 12.68
C ILE A 790 -5.87 -3.90 12.70
N ASN A 791 -7.20 -3.84 12.65
CA ASN A 791 -7.95 -2.58 12.68
C ASN A 791 -7.70 -1.78 13.95
N SER A 792 -7.48 -2.44 15.10
CA SER A 792 -7.12 -1.74 16.33
C SER A 792 -5.79 -0.99 16.19
N PHE A 793 -4.76 -1.61 15.60
CA PHE A 793 -3.48 -0.96 15.30
C PHE A 793 -3.58 0.12 14.22
N LEU A 794 -4.38 -0.14 13.17
CA LEU A 794 -4.62 0.87 12.13
C LEU A 794 -5.29 2.13 12.66
N LYS A 795 -6.21 2.01 13.63
CA LYS A 795 -6.80 3.17 14.33
C LYS A 795 -5.72 3.98 15.06
N LEU A 796 -4.78 3.31 15.72
CA LEU A 796 -3.66 3.97 16.40
C LEU A 796 -2.74 4.69 15.40
N LEU A 797 -2.43 4.08 14.25
CA LEU A 797 -1.66 4.71 13.17
C LEU A 797 -2.33 5.99 12.68
N LYS A 798 -3.62 5.92 12.38
CA LYS A 798 -4.41 7.07 11.92
C LYS A 798 -4.43 8.20 12.95
N ALA A 799 -4.68 7.87 14.22
CA ALA A 799 -4.72 8.84 15.31
C ALA A 799 -3.37 9.52 15.56
N SER A 800 -2.25 8.82 15.32
CA SER A 800 -0.89 9.31 15.54
C SER A 800 -0.23 9.88 14.29
N SER A 801 -0.95 9.98 13.15
CA SER A 801 -0.40 10.61 11.95
C SER A 801 -0.07 12.09 12.22
N PHE A 802 1.04 12.57 11.62
CA PHE A 802 1.52 13.92 11.85
C PHE A 802 0.52 14.99 11.36
N ASP A 803 -0.26 14.64 10.35
CA ASP A 803 -1.28 15.46 9.70
C ASP A 803 -2.72 15.16 10.17
N CYS A 804 -2.88 14.39 11.25
CA CYS A 804 -4.19 14.01 11.77
C CYS A 804 -5.09 15.23 12.02
N VAL A 805 -4.59 16.25 12.75
CA VAL A 805 -5.34 17.47 13.05
C VAL A 805 -5.58 18.29 11.78
N ILE A 806 -4.59 18.33 10.88
CA ILE A 806 -4.65 19.10 9.63
C ILE A 806 -5.75 18.54 8.71
N ASN A 807 -5.93 17.22 8.67
CA ASN A 807 -6.91 16.54 7.85
C ASN A 807 -8.18 16.14 8.64
N SER A 808 -8.34 16.59 9.89
CA SER A 808 -9.40 16.13 10.81
C SER A 808 -10.82 16.34 10.29
N GLU A 809 -11.10 17.44 9.60
CA GLU A 809 -12.41 17.72 9.02
C GLU A 809 -12.83 16.69 7.96
N LYS A 810 -11.87 16.13 7.22
CA LYS A 810 -12.13 15.10 6.20
C LYS A 810 -12.16 13.69 6.78
N ASN A 811 -11.40 13.46 7.86
CA ASN A 811 -11.26 12.13 8.46
C ASN A 811 -12.35 11.82 9.50
N LYS A 812 -12.91 12.84 10.20
CA LYS A 812 -13.90 12.69 11.27
C LYS A 812 -15.30 12.17 10.89
N PRO A 813 -15.90 12.53 9.76
CA PRO A 813 -17.34 12.32 9.56
C PRO A 813 -17.83 10.87 9.55
N LEU A 814 -16.94 9.89 9.48
CA LEU A 814 -17.27 8.50 9.21
C LEU A 814 -16.75 7.48 10.25
N GLU A 815 -15.96 7.90 11.23
CA GLU A 815 -15.52 7.05 12.34
C GLU A 815 -15.97 7.64 13.67
N SER A 816 -17.00 7.04 14.29
CA SER A 816 -17.38 7.41 15.64
C SER A 816 -16.20 7.24 16.60
N GLY A 817 -15.77 8.31 17.26
CA GLY A 817 -14.66 8.28 18.21
C GLY A 817 -13.26 8.54 17.64
N TYR A 818 -13.11 8.93 16.35
CA TYR A 818 -11.81 9.32 15.81
C TYR A 818 -11.28 10.55 16.51
N LYS A 819 -10.17 10.40 17.23
CA LYS A 819 -9.46 11.47 17.92
C LYS A 819 -7.98 11.41 17.59
N CYS A 820 -7.40 12.55 17.25
CA CYS A 820 -5.96 12.66 17.08
C CYS A 820 -5.25 12.46 18.41
N TYR A 821 -4.12 11.77 18.37
CA TYR A 821 -3.30 11.56 19.55
C TYR A 821 -2.76 12.90 20.07
N ASN A 822 -3.04 13.18 21.33
CA ASN A 822 -2.47 14.29 22.07
C ASN A 822 -1.70 13.74 23.26
N TRP A 823 -0.48 14.21 23.44
CA TRP A 823 0.33 13.84 24.57
C TRP A 823 -0.34 14.30 25.89
N PRO A 824 -0.55 13.40 26.89
CA PRO A 824 -1.07 13.82 28.18
C PRO A 824 -0.10 14.80 28.87
N ILE A 825 -0.59 15.97 29.22
CA ILE A 825 0.21 17.12 29.75
C ILE A 825 0.87 16.82 31.12
N ASN A 826 0.44 15.76 31.81
CA ASN A 826 0.84 15.47 33.19
C ASN A 826 2.03 14.51 33.36
N VAL A 827 3.02 14.56 32.51
CA VAL A 827 4.29 13.88 32.79
C VAL A 827 5.27 14.93 33.30
N ASN A 828 5.43 14.97 34.60
CA ASN A 828 6.35 15.86 35.32
C ASN A 828 7.62 16.17 34.52
N ASN A 829 7.74 17.42 34.09
CA ASN A 829 8.97 18.10 33.58
C ASN A 829 9.86 17.38 32.57
N LYS A 830 9.39 16.38 31.86
CA LYS A 830 10.18 15.70 30.82
C LYS A 830 9.93 16.33 29.46
N LYS A 831 10.97 16.94 28.89
CA LYS A 831 10.93 17.48 27.51
C LYS A 831 10.73 16.42 26.44
N LEU A 832 10.99 15.13 26.76
CA LEU A 832 10.91 14.01 25.85
C LEU A 832 9.59 13.25 25.98
N SER A 833 8.95 12.93 24.87
CA SER A 833 7.77 12.05 24.80
C SER A 833 8.16 10.57 24.86
N PHE A 834 9.33 10.22 24.33
CA PHE A 834 9.93 8.90 24.45
C PHE A 834 11.46 8.99 24.42
N THR A 835 12.12 7.99 25.00
CA THR A 835 13.57 7.81 24.93
C THR A 835 13.94 6.86 23.79
N LYS A 836 15.23 6.70 23.47
CA LYS A 836 15.65 5.72 22.46
C LYS A 836 15.44 4.28 22.92
N ASP A 837 15.47 4.02 24.24
CA ASP A 837 15.27 2.70 24.83
C ASP A 837 13.79 2.47 25.17
N ILE A 838 13.13 1.61 24.41
CA ILE A 838 11.71 1.27 24.59
C ILE A 838 11.44 0.58 25.92
N ASN A 839 12.37 -0.22 26.44
CA ASN A 839 12.17 -0.93 27.70
C ASN A 839 12.15 0.02 28.90
N LYS A 840 12.89 1.14 28.83
CA LYS A 840 12.79 2.23 29.82
C LYS A 840 11.44 2.91 29.77
N ASP A 841 10.94 3.19 28.59
CA ASP A 841 9.65 3.85 28.42
C ASP A 841 8.50 2.96 28.91
N ASN A 842 8.58 1.65 28.70
CA ASN A 842 7.58 0.69 29.17
C ASN A 842 7.54 0.61 30.69
N LYS A 843 8.69 0.57 31.37
CA LYS A 843 8.78 0.58 32.84
C LYS A 843 8.17 1.85 33.47
N ILE A 844 8.34 3.01 32.83
CA ILE A 844 7.75 4.28 33.29
C ILE A 844 6.22 4.20 33.26
N LEU A 845 5.63 3.51 32.29
CA LEU A 845 4.17 3.33 32.18
C LEU A 845 3.61 2.36 33.22
N GLU A 846 4.37 1.37 33.66
CA GLU A 846 3.93 0.47 34.74
C GLU A 846 3.71 1.22 36.06
N PHE A 847 4.50 2.24 36.35
CA PHE A 847 4.27 3.13 37.50
C PHE A 847 3.03 4.01 37.36
N GLN A 848 2.58 4.33 36.14
CA GLN A 848 1.39 5.17 35.89
C GLN A 848 0.07 4.37 35.90
N LYS A 849 0.08 3.05 35.80
CA LYS A 849 -1.12 2.19 35.85
C LYS A 849 -1.91 2.26 37.16
N TYR A 850 -1.36 2.87 38.22
CA TYR A 850 -1.99 2.96 39.53
C TYR A 850 -2.91 4.17 39.74
N THR A 851 -3.05 5.09 38.78
CA THR A 851 -4.12 6.10 38.82
C THR A 851 -5.39 5.51 38.18
N LYS A 852 -6.24 4.89 38.99
CA LYS A 852 -7.57 4.47 38.59
C LYS A 852 -8.33 5.66 38.01
N LEU A 853 -8.68 5.61 36.72
CA LEU A 853 -9.65 6.53 36.11
C LEU A 853 -10.99 6.38 36.87
N LYS A 854 -11.31 7.33 37.73
CA LYS A 854 -12.63 7.42 38.34
C LYS A 854 -13.56 8.14 37.38
N LYS A 855 -14.62 7.48 36.93
CA LYS A 855 -15.72 8.14 36.24
C LYS A 855 -16.50 8.98 37.21
N GLY A 856 -16.70 10.27 36.94
CA GLY A 856 -17.52 11.18 37.74
C GLY A 856 -18.36 12.08 36.85
N LYS A 857 -19.48 12.57 37.36
CA LYS A 857 -20.30 13.59 36.71
C LYS A 857 -19.86 14.94 37.25
N GLY A 858 -19.30 15.81 36.38
CA GLY A 858 -18.93 17.17 36.70
C GLY A 858 -19.88 18.19 36.07
N LYS A 859 -19.98 19.38 36.68
CA LYS A 859 -20.71 20.55 36.11
C LYS A 859 -19.76 21.48 35.41
N VAL A 860 -20.17 22.05 34.28
CA VAL A 860 -19.40 23.13 33.63
C VAL A 860 -19.77 24.43 34.32
N VAL A 861 -18.76 25.11 34.88
CA VAL A 861 -18.88 26.41 35.59
C VAL A 861 -18.06 27.46 34.86
N LEU A 862 -18.52 28.71 34.99
CA LEU A 862 -17.84 29.88 34.41
C LEU A 862 -17.23 30.68 35.54
N ILE A 863 -15.89 30.82 35.54
CA ILE A 863 -15.17 31.61 36.53
C ILE A 863 -14.29 32.63 35.79
N LYS A 864 -14.49 33.91 36.06
CA LYS A 864 -13.76 35.04 35.40
C LYS A 864 -13.71 34.88 33.86
N ASN A 865 -14.89 34.60 33.24
CA ASN A 865 -15.06 34.39 31.80
C ASN A 865 -14.29 33.20 31.20
N LYS A 866 -13.78 32.26 32.01
CA LYS A 866 -13.24 30.98 31.56
C LYS A 866 -14.11 29.81 32.01
N LYS A 867 -14.29 28.84 31.16
CA LYS A 867 -15.03 27.61 31.46
C LYS A 867 -14.14 26.60 32.17
N TYR A 868 -14.67 26.01 33.25
CA TYR A 868 -14.04 24.93 34.01
C TYR A 868 -15.03 23.80 34.21
N VAL A 869 -14.54 22.60 34.49
CA VAL A 869 -15.35 21.48 34.95
C VAL A 869 -15.20 21.35 36.44
N GLU A 870 -16.26 21.56 37.21
CA GLU A 870 -16.30 21.32 38.64
C GLU A 870 -16.67 19.86 38.94
N LEU A 871 -15.81 19.18 39.71
CA LEU A 871 -16.03 17.80 40.17
C LEU A 871 -15.50 17.65 41.59
N ASN A 872 -16.35 17.27 42.53
CA ASN A 872 -16.01 17.10 43.95
C ASN A 872 -15.33 18.32 44.58
N ASN A 873 -15.88 19.51 44.33
CA ASN A 873 -15.39 20.80 44.76
C ASN A 873 -13.94 21.14 44.31
N LYS A 874 -13.50 20.53 43.22
CA LYS A 874 -12.26 20.85 42.53
C LYS A 874 -12.53 21.31 41.09
N TYR A 875 -11.74 22.26 40.61
CA TYR A 875 -11.89 22.79 39.27
C TYR A 875 -10.85 22.18 38.34
N TYR A 876 -11.29 21.87 37.13
CA TYR A 876 -10.49 21.24 36.09
C TYR A 876 -10.60 22.03 34.81
N ASP A 877 -9.56 22.02 33.98
CA ASP A 877 -9.56 22.72 32.70
C ASP A 877 -10.59 22.17 31.72
N TYR A 878 -11.55 23.02 31.27
CA TYR A 878 -12.60 22.67 30.36
C TYR A 878 -12.08 22.27 28.97
N ASN A 879 -11.02 22.96 28.49
CA ASN A 879 -10.43 22.66 27.18
C ASN A 879 -9.74 21.29 27.17
N SER A 880 -9.09 20.90 28.24
CA SER A 880 -8.49 19.58 28.36
C SER A 880 -9.57 18.48 28.34
N TYR A 881 -10.72 18.73 28.99
CA TYR A 881 -11.86 17.81 28.95
C TYR A 881 -12.44 17.67 27.55
N ILE A 882 -12.69 18.78 26.84
CA ILE A 882 -13.25 18.74 25.48
C ILE A 882 -12.28 18.08 24.49
N ASN A 883 -10.99 18.33 24.63
CA ASN A 883 -9.98 17.84 23.68
C ASN A 883 -9.54 16.39 23.95
N SER A 884 -9.54 15.93 25.20
CA SER A 884 -8.98 14.63 25.56
C SER A 884 -9.94 13.74 26.37
N GLY A 885 -11.08 14.25 26.81
CA GLY A 885 -11.99 13.57 27.74
C GLY A 885 -11.40 13.38 29.15
N ILE A 886 -10.24 13.98 29.44
CA ILE A 886 -9.53 13.86 30.71
C ILE A 886 -9.62 15.19 31.46
N LEU A 887 -9.96 15.14 32.76
CA LEU A 887 -10.00 16.30 33.63
C LEU A 887 -8.58 16.57 34.18
N LEU A 888 -7.99 17.70 33.81
CA LEU A 888 -6.73 18.17 34.37
C LEU A 888 -7.02 19.23 35.46
N PRO A 889 -6.46 19.08 36.67
CA PRO A 889 -6.62 20.10 37.71
C PRO A 889 -6.02 21.42 37.25
N VAL A 890 -6.69 22.53 37.63
CA VAL A 890 -6.22 23.90 37.34
C VAL A 890 -5.30 24.37 38.45
#